data_f3d88952e1ffd8a26cf8cef9bd5182b5
#
_entry.id   f3d88952e1ffd8a26cf8cef9bd5182b5
#
_cell.length_a   1.000
_cell.length_b   1.000
_cell.length_c   1.000
_cell.angle_alpha   90.00
_cell.angle_beta   90.00
_cell.angle_gamma   90.00
#
_symmetry.space_group_name_H-M   'P 1'
#
loop_
_entity.id
_entity.type
_entity.pdbx_description
1 polymer ?
#
loop_
_entity_poly.entity_id
_entity_poly.type
_entity_poly.pdbx_seq_one_letter_code
_entity_poly.pdbx_strand_id
1 'polypeptide(L)'
;SAANNGTRAEDAVDIQTALNYAAAGQTIQLESGTYHLTGELKVERGRDGTAEAPITMTTADGKYATLDFGGVGTGFSVWGNYWNISKINITNTADGAKGMQLAGSYCVLEQMNFYNNGNTGLQVSGLSTDNKALWPSHNTIKNCTSMNNADRAMEDADGFAAKLTTGEGNVFDGCIAAYNADDGWDLFAKAATGSIGAVTIQNCVAYKNGYLMLAAEPVKKQSLQFPTVTCDDDGNLSFSNVAVTIAAGNGNGFKMGGTNLPGNHKLLNSISYDNAAKGIDSNSCPDVKVYSSTSYNNEGYNVALYTGNKSAVTDYAADGVISFRKGTDGKEQLTLQSQSSTAVYGPNNFYWDSETQTSHNKSTNTVTVKESWFESLDTSVAPTRNADGSINMHGLLLLTAEGLAATDAGARGSAWGQPEAAKATIWVVGDSTVSAFDDSYYLPREGYGEEIANYFNADVYNLAVSGASSKDFTGMSSYNTLMNGSDTVPALGDASGDKFLIIGFGHNDEKTEPARYTNPNGDYKTEGSFANSLYVNYIQPALERGVIPVVCTPIARLTNENTKASYDSASGHKTQTVTIGDTVYEGGYYAQAIRDMCSELHLICVDLTDATINENITMGKKAQYTHSFTGAKEGKKGNLVPTGLDLTHTNSYGAKLNAWLIDQLTIDTPLGAYSKHKEKPTYKQFYGDAANPDYVPSSYVSPTENLSLIYI
;
A
#
# COMPACT_ATOMS: atom_id res chain seq x y z
N SER A 1 -8.23 40.58 -18.21
CA SER A 1 -7.85 41.19 -19.49
C SER A 1 -6.37 40.91 -19.78
N ALA A 2 -6.01 40.70 -21.04
CA ALA A 2 -4.62 40.49 -21.46
C ALA A 2 -3.68 41.69 -21.14
N ALA A 3 -4.23 42.83 -20.80
CA ALA A 3 -3.49 44.02 -20.38
C ALA A 3 -3.23 44.06 -18.87
N ASN A 4 -3.85 43.20 -18.09
CA ASN A 4 -3.72 43.13 -16.64
C ASN A 4 -2.49 42.30 -16.26
N ASN A 5 -1.95 42.48 -15.07
CA ASN A 5 -0.77 41.78 -14.60
C ASN A 5 -1.08 40.62 -13.62
N GLY A 6 -2.32 40.44 -13.23
CA GLY A 6 -2.78 39.32 -12.39
C GLY A 6 -2.31 39.34 -10.95
N THR A 7 -1.72 40.44 -10.49
CA THR A 7 -1.17 40.49 -9.10
C THR A 7 -2.18 40.92 -8.04
N ARG A 8 -3.39 41.34 -8.43
CA ARG A 8 -4.49 41.74 -7.56
C ARG A 8 -5.83 41.38 -8.21
N ALA A 9 -6.90 41.30 -7.40
CA ALA A 9 -8.24 40.96 -7.89
C ALA A 9 -8.76 41.96 -8.93
N GLU A 10 -8.53 43.28 -8.71
CA GLU A 10 -8.93 44.34 -9.64
C GLU A 10 -8.13 44.35 -10.95
N ASP A 11 -7.03 43.59 -11.03
CA ASP A 11 -6.13 43.51 -12.16
C ASP A 11 -5.98 42.02 -12.66
N ALA A 12 -7.04 41.23 -12.49
CA ALA A 12 -7.07 39.81 -12.82
C ALA A 12 -6.88 39.55 -14.32
N VAL A 13 -6.13 38.52 -14.64
CA VAL A 13 -5.96 37.99 -16.01
C VAL A 13 -6.94 36.85 -16.29
N ASP A 14 -7.05 36.44 -17.55
CA ASP A 14 -7.79 35.20 -17.87
C ASP A 14 -7.04 33.94 -17.37
N ILE A 15 -7.78 32.84 -17.20
CA ILE A 15 -7.25 31.60 -16.61
C ILE A 15 -6.06 31.06 -17.43
N GLN A 16 -6.17 31.00 -18.75
CA GLN A 16 -5.10 30.44 -19.60
C GLN A 16 -3.81 31.31 -19.48
N THR A 17 -3.95 32.61 -19.39
CA THR A 17 -2.82 33.51 -19.15
C THR A 17 -2.18 33.22 -17.79
N ALA A 18 -2.97 33.03 -16.72
CA ALA A 18 -2.43 32.66 -15.41
C ALA A 18 -1.68 31.31 -15.46
N LEU A 19 -2.25 30.29 -16.13
CA LEU A 19 -1.61 28.98 -16.31
C LEU A 19 -0.28 29.07 -17.08
N ASN A 20 -0.20 29.95 -18.08
CA ASN A 20 0.99 30.11 -18.90
C ASN A 20 2.16 30.78 -18.16
N TYR A 21 1.87 31.61 -17.16
CA TYR A 21 2.89 32.46 -16.52
C TYR A 21 3.14 32.14 -15.05
N ALA A 22 2.32 31.30 -14.42
CA ALA A 22 2.54 30.87 -13.03
C ALA A 22 3.91 30.18 -12.90
N ALA A 23 4.65 30.54 -11.87
CA ALA A 23 5.97 30.02 -11.54
C ALA A 23 5.93 29.27 -10.20
N ALA A 24 6.98 28.48 -9.93
CA ALA A 24 7.12 27.74 -8.71
C ALA A 24 6.85 28.60 -7.45
N GLY A 25 6.02 28.09 -6.53
CA GLY A 25 5.59 28.74 -5.30
C GLY A 25 4.48 29.78 -5.46
N GLN A 26 3.97 30.02 -6.67
CA GLN A 26 2.88 30.93 -6.90
C GLN A 26 1.51 30.24 -6.81
N THR A 27 0.51 31.02 -6.41
CA THR A 27 -0.89 30.58 -6.32
C THR A 27 -1.75 31.33 -7.32
N ILE A 28 -2.47 30.58 -8.16
CA ILE A 28 -3.57 31.10 -8.98
C ILE A 28 -4.84 31.00 -8.13
N GLN A 29 -5.45 32.15 -7.82
CA GLN A 29 -6.71 32.22 -7.10
C GLN A 29 -7.86 32.56 -8.05
N LEU A 30 -8.89 31.70 -8.04
CA LEU A 30 -10.13 31.94 -8.75
C LEU A 30 -11.19 32.49 -7.77
N GLU A 31 -12.01 33.43 -8.24
CA GLU A 31 -13.26 33.73 -7.56
C GLU A 31 -14.21 32.51 -7.72
N SER A 32 -15.01 32.23 -6.69
CA SER A 32 -16.07 31.22 -6.83
C SER A 32 -17.10 31.67 -7.87
N GLY A 33 -17.63 30.72 -8.64
CA GLY A 33 -18.56 31.01 -9.72
C GLY A 33 -18.33 30.11 -10.94
N THR A 34 -19.02 30.41 -12.04
CA THR A 34 -18.92 29.61 -13.27
C THR A 34 -18.13 30.36 -14.35
N TYR A 35 -17.12 29.71 -14.88
CA TYR A 35 -16.27 30.16 -15.98
C TYR A 35 -16.68 29.39 -17.23
N HIS A 36 -17.28 30.08 -18.22
CA HIS A 36 -17.68 29.47 -19.49
C HIS A 36 -16.51 29.44 -20.47
N LEU A 37 -16.16 28.25 -20.91
CA LEU A 37 -14.97 27.95 -21.71
C LEU A 37 -15.39 27.26 -23.00
N THR A 38 -14.79 27.65 -24.13
CA THR A 38 -15.09 27.08 -25.46
C THR A 38 -13.90 26.35 -26.08
N GLY A 39 -12.75 26.35 -25.40
CA GLY A 39 -11.51 25.73 -25.84
C GLY A 39 -10.93 24.81 -24.76
N GLU A 40 -9.73 24.31 -24.97
CA GLU A 40 -8.92 23.61 -23.98
C GLU A 40 -8.33 24.61 -22.99
N LEU A 41 -8.31 24.26 -21.70
CA LEU A 41 -7.36 24.82 -20.76
C LEU A 41 -6.16 23.91 -20.66
N LYS A 42 -4.94 24.50 -20.66
CA LYS A 42 -3.72 23.72 -20.70
C LYS A 42 -2.60 24.32 -19.86
N VAL A 43 -2.02 23.47 -19.02
CA VAL A 43 -0.70 23.70 -18.47
C VAL A 43 0.31 23.00 -19.38
N GLU A 44 1.19 23.77 -20.02
CA GLU A 44 2.18 23.21 -20.95
C GLU A 44 3.26 22.40 -20.19
N ARG A 45 3.85 21.42 -20.88
CA ARG A 45 4.98 20.64 -20.37
C ARG A 45 6.16 21.58 -20.07
N GLY A 46 6.78 21.40 -18.89
CA GLY A 46 7.85 22.28 -18.40
C GLY A 46 7.36 23.52 -17.64
N ARG A 47 6.04 23.64 -17.42
CA ARG A 47 5.47 24.60 -16.46
C ARG A 47 5.40 23.92 -15.10
N ASP A 48 6.55 23.78 -14.46
CA ASP A 48 6.72 22.95 -13.28
C ASP A 48 6.86 23.82 -12.02
N GLY A 49 6.24 23.36 -10.93
CA GLY A 49 6.64 23.73 -9.58
C GLY A 49 7.87 22.93 -9.15
N THR A 50 8.13 22.91 -7.85
CA THR A 50 9.11 22.00 -7.22
C THR A 50 8.46 21.35 -5.99
N ALA A 51 9.12 20.37 -5.40
CA ALA A 51 8.63 19.73 -4.18
C ALA A 51 8.47 20.74 -3.03
N GLU A 52 9.39 21.68 -2.91
CA GLU A 52 9.39 22.75 -1.87
C GLU A 52 8.50 23.94 -2.24
N ALA A 53 8.22 24.12 -3.53
CA ALA A 53 7.49 25.27 -4.06
C ALA A 53 6.55 24.86 -5.20
N PRO A 54 5.48 24.07 -4.94
CA PRO A 54 4.51 23.71 -5.95
C PRO A 54 3.78 24.93 -6.51
N ILE A 55 3.25 24.81 -7.71
CA ILE A 55 2.32 25.82 -8.25
C ILE A 55 0.92 25.41 -7.78
N THR A 56 0.21 26.35 -7.17
CA THR A 56 -1.13 26.07 -6.62
C THR A 56 -2.22 26.75 -7.47
N MET A 57 -3.33 26.05 -7.70
CA MET A 57 -4.56 26.63 -8.27
C MET A 57 -5.73 26.29 -7.33
N THR A 58 -6.39 27.31 -6.81
CA THR A 58 -7.49 27.14 -5.84
C THR A 58 -8.45 28.32 -5.92
N THR A 59 -9.45 28.35 -5.04
CA THR A 59 -10.39 29.47 -4.93
C THR A 59 -10.01 30.42 -3.80
N ALA A 60 -10.37 31.68 -3.94
CA ALA A 60 -10.04 32.72 -2.97
C ALA A 60 -10.86 32.61 -1.66
N ASP A 61 -12.12 32.15 -1.75
CA ASP A 61 -13.07 32.06 -0.65
C ASP A 61 -13.27 30.64 -0.09
N GLY A 62 -12.52 29.64 -0.62
CA GLY A 62 -12.62 28.25 -0.20
C GLY A 62 -13.86 27.51 -0.72
N LYS A 63 -14.73 28.16 -1.52
CA LYS A 63 -15.85 27.56 -2.21
C LYS A 63 -15.41 26.99 -3.55
N TYR A 64 -16.34 26.35 -4.27
CA TYR A 64 -16.02 25.77 -5.57
C TYR A 64 -16.14 26.78 -6.71
N ALA A 65 -15.17 26.78 -7.62
CA ALA A 65 -15.26 27.40 -8.93
C ALA A 65 -15.57 26.34 -9.98
N THR A 66 -16.44 26.67 -10.94
CA THR A 66 -16.87 25.74 -11.99
C THR A 66 -16.26 26.12 -13.34
N LEU A 67 -15.51 25.24 -13.94
CA LEU A 67 -15.03 25.32 -15.32
C LEU A 67 -16.02 24.57 -16.21
N ASP A 68 -16.93 25.32 -16.85
CA ASP A 68 -17.96 24.79 -17.75
C ASP A 68 -17.51 24.93 -19.21
N PHE A 69 -17.27 23.79 -19.86
CA PHE A 69 -16.77 23.72 -21.25
C PHE A 69 -17.88 23.79 -22.32
N GLY A 70 -19.11 24.06 -21.93
CA GLY A 70 -20.23 24.39 -22.83
C GLY A 70 -20.64 23.30 -23.83
N GLY A 71 -20.19 22.06 -23.63
CA GLY A 71 -20.40 20.95 -24.58
C GLY A 71 -19.53 21.02 -25.85
N VAL A 72 -18.59 21.99 -25.91
CA VAL A 72 -17.75 22.24 -27.10
C VAL A 72 -16.25 22.30 -26.77
N GLY A 73 -15.87 22.70 -25.55
CA GLY A 73 -14.47 22.73 -25.11
C GLY A 73 -13.95 21.34 -24.80
N THR A 74 -12.62 21.15 -24.88
CA THR A 74 -11.97 19.84 -24.79
C THR A 74 -11.36 19.53 -23.43
N GLY A 75 -11.75 20.30 -22.39
CA GLY A 75 -11.39 20.03 -21.01
C GLY A 75 -10.10 20.70 -20.55
N PHE A 76 -9.57 20.23 -19.43
CA PHE A 76 -8.36 20.78 -18.80
C PHE A 76 -7.23 19.75 -18.83
N SER A 77 -6.10 20.09 -19.44
CA SER A 77 -4.92 19.23 -19.47
C SER A 77 -3.75 19.85 -18.68
N VAL A 78 -3.13 19.04 -17.79
CA VAL A 78 -1.99 19.46 -16.97
C VAL A 78 -0.78 18.59 -17.31
N TRP A 79 0.22 19.20 -17.99
CA TRP A 79 1.46 18.55 -18.39
C TRP A 79 2.64 18.97 -17.53
N GLY A 80 2.48 20.01 -16.70
CA GLY A 80 3.49 20.44 -15.73
C GLY A 80 3.50 19.55 -14.48
N ASN A 81 4.66 19.45 -13.84
CA ASN A 81 4.87 18.71 -12.60
C ASN A 81 4.68 19.63 -11.37
N TYR A 82 4.40 19.00 -10.21
CA TYR A 82 4.26 19.71 -8.93
C TYR A 82 3.19 20.82 -8.94
N TRP A 83 2.00 20.45 -9.44
CA TRP A 83 0.80 21.28 -9.38
C TRP A 83 -0.14 20.80 -8.29
N ASN A 84 -0.58 21.73 -7.42
CA ASN A 84 -1.62 21.49 -6.43
C ASN A 84 -2.91 22.20 -6.87
N ILE A 85 -3.96 21.42 -7.20
CA ILE A 85 -5.22 21.98 -7.70
C ILE A 85 -6.35 21.55 -6.77
N SER A 86 -7.17 22.50 -6.32
CA SER A 86 -8.25 22.21 -5.38
C SER A 86 -9.49 23.07 -5.57
N LYS A 87 -10.64 22.55 -5.11
CA LYS A 87 -11.94 23.24 -5.10
C LYS A 87 -12.43 23.68 -6.49
N ILE A 88 -12.15 22.86 -7.51
CA ILE A 88 -12.55 23.13 -8.90
C ILE A 88 -13.53 22.05 -9.38
N ASN A 89 -14.65 22.49 -9.93
CA ASN A 89 -15.57 21.65 -10.71
C ASN A 89 -15.19 21.70 -12.19
N ILE A 90 -15.13 20.56 -12.85
CA ILE A 90 -14.88 20.43 -14.29
C ILE A 90 -16.09 19.73 -14.92
N THR A 91 -16.75 20.39 -15.85
CA THR A 91 -18.01 19.91 -16.40
C THR A 91 -18.20 20.23 -17.86
N ASN A 92 -19.10 19.44 -18.50
CA ASN A 92 -19.69 19.73 -19.76
C ASN A 92 -18.69 19.89 -20.92
N THR A 93 -17.73 18.97 -20.99
CA THR A 93 -16.78 18.91 -22.12
C THR A 93 -17.46 18.36 -23.37
N ALA A 94 -16.86 18.58 -24.54
CA ALA A 94 -17.33 18.05 -25.80
C ALA A 94 -17.40 16.51 -25.79
N ASP A 95 -18.26 15.95 -26.59
CA ASP A 95 -18.36 14.50 -26.83
C ASP A 95 -16.97 13.90 -27.18
N GLY A 96 -16.58 12.86 -26.49
CA GLY A 96 -15.26 12.23 -26.59
C GLY A 96 -14.13 12.96 -25.86
N ALA A 97 -14.37 14.14 -25.29
CA ALA A 97 -13.38 14.88 -24.54
C ALA A 97 -13.43 14.58 -23.03
N LYS A 98 -12.28 14.33 -22.44
CA LYS A 98 -12.15 14.13 -21.00
C LYS A 98 -12.46 15.41 -20.23
N GLY A 99 -12.95 15.29 -19.00
CA GLY A 99 -13.03 16.43 -18.09
C GLY A 99 -11.63 16.99 -17.82
N MET A 100 -10.72 16.13 -17.34
CA MET A 100 -9.32 16.49 -17.10
C MET A 100 -8.37 15.39 -17.55
N GLN A 101 -7.23 15.78 -18.12
CA GLN A 101 -6.08 14.93 -18.32
C GLN A 101 -4.93 15.39 -17.43
N LEU A 102 -4.48 14.53 -16.50
CA LEU A 102 -3.29 14.74 -15.70
C LEU A 102 -2.14 13.97 -16.33
N ALA A 103 -1.21 14.70 -16.93
CA ALA A 103 -0.04 14.17 -17.63
C ALA A 103 1.29 14.59 -17.00
N GLY A 104 1.24 15.44 -15.97
CA GLY A 104 2.36 15.77 -15.10
C GLY A 104 2.53 14.77 -13.96
N SER A 105 3.64 14.90 -13.24
CA SER A 105 4.01 14.07 -12.09
C SER A 105 4.10 14.89 -10.80
N TYR A 106 3.97 14.21 -9.65
CA TYR A 106 4.05 14.83 -8.32
C TYR A 106 3.00 15.93 -8.10
N CYS A 107 1.85 15.80 -8.76
CA CYS A 107 0.73 16.71 -8.62
C CYS A 107 -0.23 16.24 -7.52
N VAL A 108 -0.92 17.18 -6.89
CA VAL A 108 -1.99 16.91 -5.93
C VAL A 108 -3.28 17.52 -6.44
N LEU A 109 -4.31 16.69 -6.62
CA LEU A 109 -5.67 17.13 -6.88
C LEU A 109 -6.49 16.85 -5.63
N GLU A 110 -7.08 17.89 -5.02
CA GLU A 110 -7.82 17.74 -3.77
C GLU A 110 -9.20 18.40 -3.83
N GLN A 111 -10.24 17.67 -3.41
CA GLN A 111 -11.61 18.17 -3.39
C GLN A 111 -12.06 18.76 -4.74
N MET A 112 -11.83 18.01 -5.83
CA MET A 112 -12.29 18.37 -7.16
C MET A 112 -13.50 17.52 -7.58
N ASN A 113 -14.36 18.08 -8.41
CA ASN A 113 -15.49 17.38 -8.99
C ASN A 113 -15.38 17.34 -10.52
N PHE A 114 -15.67 16.17 -11.11
CA PHE A 114 -15.70 15.93 -12.54
C PHE A 114 -17.07 15.35 -12.90
N TYR A 115 -17.94 16.11 -13.56
CA TYR A 115 -19.28 15.62 -13.85
C TYR A 115 -19.82 16.08 -15.19
N ASN A 116 -20.71 15.28 -15.80
CA ASN A 116 -21.35 15.56 -17.09
C ASN A 116 -20.32 15.82 -18.21
N ASN A 117 -19.13 15.22 -18.17
CA ASN A 117 -18.14 15.38 -19.23
C ASN A 117 -18.38 14.38 -20.36
N GLY A 118 -17.95 14.72 -21.58
CA GLY A 118 -18.16 13.93 -22.79
C GLY A 118 -17.30 12.67 -22.92
N ASN A 119 -16.48 12.35 -21.93
CA ASN A 119 -15.71 11.13 -21.76
C ASN A 119 -15.26 11.03 -20.28
N THR A 120 -14.24 10.25 -19.96
CA THR A 120 -13.69 10.07 -18.61
C THR A 120 -13.57 11.38 -17.82
N GLY A 121 -14.04 11.40 -16.57
CA GLY A 121 -13.97 12.59 -15.72
C GLY A 121 -12.55 13.06 -15.49
N LEU A 122 -11.69 12.21 -14.92
CA LEU A 122 -10.25 12.46 -14.78
C LEU A 122 -9.45 11.27 -15.32
N GLN A 123 -8.54 11.52 -16.25
CA GLN A 123 -7.60 10.53 -16.73
C GLN A 123 -6.15 10.91 -16.41
N VAL A 124 -5.44 10.03 -15.73
CA VAL A 124 -3.98 10.11 -15.51
C VAL A 124 -3.30 9.35 -16.64
N SER A 125 -2.72 10.06 -17.60
CA SER A 125 -2.00 9.46 -18.74
C SER A 125 -1.14 10.47 -19.48
N GLY A 126 0.04 10.03 -19.94
CA GLY A 126 0.92 10.77 -20.84
C GLY A 126 0.65 10.45 -22.31
N LEU A 127 1.66 10.65 -23.18
CA LEU A 127 1.62 10.27 -24.59
C LEU A 127 2.13 8.84 -24.78
N SER A 128 1.57 8.12 -25.73
CA SER A 128 2.04 6.77 -26.11
C SER A 128 3.42 6.80 -26.78
N THR A 129 3.82 7.96 -27.27
CA THR A 129 5.15 8.20 -27.87
C THR A 129 6.22 8.58 -26.85
N ASP A 130 5.83 8.90 -25.63
CA ASP A 130 6.77 9.25 -24.56
C ASP A 130 7.52 8.01 -24.05
N ASN A 131 8.76 8.22 -23.62
CA ASN A 131 9.44 7.23 -22.80
C ASN A 131 8.66 7.01 -21.51
N LYS A 132 8.64 5.79 -20.99
CA LYS A 132 7.97 5.45 -19.72
C LYS A 132 8.39 6.33 -18.53
N ALA A 133 9.64 6.81 -18.53
CA ALA A 133 10.12 7.74 -17.51
C ALA A 133 9.42 9.12 -17.50
N LEU A 134 8.71 9.45 -18.58
CA LEU A 134 7.92 10.68 -18.70
C LEU A 134 6.41 10.44 -18.43
N TRP A 135 6.02 9.21 -18.14
CA TRP A 135 4.62 8.92 -17.81
C TRP A 135 4.27 9.53 -16.46
N PRO A 136 3.06 10.08 -16.30
CA PRO A 136 2.63 10.71 -15.06
C PRO A 136 2.74 9.76 -13.88
N SER A 137 3.49 10.17 -12.86
CA SER A 137 3.89 9.34 -11.71
C SER A 137 3.76 10.12 -10.41
N HIS A 138 3.56 9.40 -9.30
CA HIS A 138 3.55 9.97 -7.95
C HIS A 138 2.53 11.09 -7.74
N ASN A 139 1.40 11.03 -8.43
CA ASN A 139 0.30 11.96 -8.24
C ASN A 139 -0.63 11.48 -7.12
N THR A 140 -1.17 12.41 -6.35
CA THR A 140 -2.18 12.16 -5.34
C THR A 140 -3.50 12.80 -5.74
N ILE A 141 -4.54 11.99 -5.88
CA ILE A 141 -5.92 12.41 -6.14
C ILE A 141 -6.71 12.14 -4.86
N LYS A 142 -7.05 13.21 -4.14
CA LYS A 142 -7.59 13.10 -2.78
C LYS A 142 -8.96 13.76 -2.66
N ASN A 143 -9.91 13.04 -2.05
CA ASN A 143 -11.24 13.56 -1.77
C ASN A 143 -11.96 14.14 -3.01
N CYS A 144 -11.71 13.57 -4.19
CA CYS A 144 -12.33 14.00 -5.45
C CYS A 144 -13.58 13.18 -5.76
N THR A 145 -14.51 13.77 -6.51
CA THR A 145 -15.75 13.11 -6.96
C THR A 145 -15.81 13.12 -8.47
N SER A 146 -16.11 11.96 -9.09
CA SER A 146 -16.32 11.85 -10.54
C SER A 146 -17.64 11.15 -10.82
N MET A 147 -18.61 11.91 -11.38
CA MET A 147 -19.98 11.42 -11.52
C MET A 147 -20.58 11.77 -12.88
N ASN A 148 -21.37 10.83 -13.40
CA ASN A 148 -22.24 11.04 -14.53
C ASN A 148 -21.51 11.50 -15.81
N ASN A 149 -20.31 10.98 -16.04
CA ASN A 149 -19.54 11.23 -17.25
C ASN A 149 -19.94 10.21 -18.32
N ALA A 150 -20.14 10.66 -19.57
CA ALA A 150 -20.55 9.80 -20.66
C ALA A 150 -20.17 10.39 -22.03
N ASP A 151 -19.59 9.57 -22.89
CA ASP A 151 -19.55 9.80 -24.33
C ASP A 151 -20.91 9.51 -24.96
N ARG A 152 -21.11 9.93 -26.22
CA ARG A 152 -22.38 9.74 -26.94
C ARG A 152 -22.79 8.27 -27.06
N ALA A 153 -21.83 7.37 -27.15
CA ALA A 153 -22.08 5.92 -27.22
C ALA A 153 -22.46 5.35 -25.86
N MET A 154 -22.18 6.07 -24.75
CA MET A 154 -22.36 5.67 -23.37
C MET A 154 -21.51 4.42 -23.01
N GLU A 155 -20.28 4.30 -23.54
CA GLU A 155 -19.49 3.07 -23.41
C GLU A 155 -18.03 3.27 -22.99
N ASP A 156 -17.44 4.48 -23.10
CA ASP A 156 -16.00 4.71 -22.89
C ASP A 156 -15.67 5.69 -21.74
N ALA A 157 -16.65 6.18 -21.02
CA ALA A 157 -16.46 7.23 -20.02
C ALA A 157 -16.40 6.66 -18.60
N ASP A 158 -15.19 6.62 -18.07
CA ASP A 158 -14.93 6.24 -16.68
C ASP A 158 -15.10 7.43 -15.72
N GLY A 159 -15.24 7.14 -14.43
CA GLY A 159 -15.09 8.16 -13.40
C GLY A 159 -13.64 8.64 -13.31
N PHE A 160 -12.76 7.74 -12.94
CA PHE A 160 -11.33 7.93 -12.87
C PHE A 160 -10.62 6.88 -13.71
N ALA A 161 -9.59 7.30 -14.43
CA ALA A 161 -8.74 6.38 -15.16
C ALA A 161 -7.26 6.69 -14.91
N ALA A 162 -6.49 5.67 -14.60
CA ALA A 162 -5.03 5.71 -14.64
C ALA A 162 -4.59 4.61 -15.59
N LYS A 163 -4.56 4.92 -16.90
CA LYS A 163 -4.52 3.90 -17.94
C LYS A 163 -3.59 4.23 -19.10
N LEU A 164 -3.23 3.23 -19.88
CA LEU A 164 -2.47 3.27 -21.13
C LEU A 164 -1.01 3.69 -20.98
N THR A 165 -0.74 4.83 -20.42
CA THR A 165 0.58 5.47 -20.31
C THR A 165 0.74 6.13 -18.95
N THR A 166 0.49 5.37 -17.89
CA THR A 166 0.57 5.80 -16.50
C THR A 166 1.83 5.24 -15.85
N GLY A 167 2.59 6.09 -15.18
CA GLY A 167 3.77 5.72 -14.39
C GLY A 167 3.40 5.23 -12.99
N GLU A 168 4.40 4.92 -12.18
CA GLU A 168 4.24 4.34 -10.85
C GLU A 168 3.84 5.37 -9.78
N GLY A 169 3.34 4.88 -8.65
CA GLY A 169 3.15 5.68 -7.43
C GLY A 169 1.96 6.63 -7.43
N ASN A 170 1.03 6.51 -8.40
CA ASN A 170 -0.21 7.28 -8.39
C ASN A 170 -1.19 6.73 -7.34
N VAL A 171 -1.79 7.61 -6.55
CA VAL A 171 -2.69 7.28 -5.44
C VAL A 171 -4.02 8.01 -5.60
N PHE A 172 -5.13 7.26 -5.49
CA PHE A 172 -6.48 7.79 -5.28
C PHE A 172 -6.88 7.53 -3.84
N ASP A 173 -7.20 8.58 -3.08
CA ASP A 173 -7.53 8.48 -1.66
C ASP A 173 -8.82 9.25 -1.35
N GLY A 174 -9.79 8.59 -0.73
CA GLY A 174 -11.05 9.22 -0.35
C GLY A 174 -11.91 9.70 -1.55
N CYS A 175 -11.80 9.06 -2.71
CA CYS A 175 -12.51 9.47 -3.93
C CYS A 175 -13.85 8.73 -4.10
N ILE A 176 -14.80 9.38 -4.79
CA ILE A 176 -16.11 8.81 -5.14
C ILE A 176 -16.24 8.77 -6.67
N ALA A 177 -16.56 7.58 -7.22
CA ALA A 177 -16.96 7.44 -8.63
C ALA A 177 -18.36 6.82 -8.73
N ALA A 178 -19.28 7.52 -9.39
CA ALA A 178 -20.65 7.05 -9.48
C ALA A 178 -21.34 7.47 -10.78
N TYR A 179 -22.25 6.63 -11.25
CA TYR A 179 -23.09 6.91 -12.43
C TYR A 179 -22.28 7.23 -13.71
N ASN A 180 -21.06 6.75 -13.84
CA ASN A 180 -20.29 6.91 -15.08
C ASN A 180 -20.72 5.85 -16.11
N ALA A 181 -20.61 6.17 -17.38
CA ALA A 181 -21.10 5.29 -18.46
C ALA A 181 -20.35 3.96 -18.54
N ASP A 182 -19.07 3.95 -18.20
CA ASP A 182 -18.25 2.76 -18.10
C ASP A 182 -17.83 2.55 -16.63
N ASP A 183 -16.58 2.39 -16.34
CA ASP A 183 -16.08 1.99 -15.01
C ASP A 183 -16.03 3.17 -14.01
N GLY A 184 -16.11 2.85 -12.73
CA GLY A 184 -15.77 3.82 -11.68
C GLY A 184 -14.28 4.18 -11.72
N TRP A 185 -13.42 3.15 -11.74
CA TRP A 185 -11.98 3.24 -12.04
C TRP A 185 -11.62 2.32 -13.18
N ASP A 186 -10.74 2.79 -14.07
CA ASP A 186 -10.15 1.99 -15.15
C ASP A 186 -8.61 2.11 -15.13
N LEU A 187 -7.93 0.99 -14.81
CA LEU A 187 -6.47 0.87 -14.80
C LEU A 187 -5.95 0.08 -16.02
N PHE A 188 -6.59 0.26 -17.17
CA PHE A 188 -6.32 -0.55 -18.36
C PHE A 188 -4.91 -0.35 -18.92
N ALA A 189 -4.14 -1.43 -18.95
CA ALA A 189 -2.89 -1.52 -19.68
C ALA A 189 -3.12 -2.07 -21.09
N LYS A 190 -2.42 -1.53 -22.09
CA LYS A 190 -2.57 -1.92 -23.50
C LYS A 190 -1.32 -2.67 -23.97
N ALA A 191 -1.51 -3.78 -24.68
CA ALA A 191 -0.38 -4.59 -25.16
C ALA A 191 0.64 -3.77 -25.98
N ALA A 192 0.20 -2.76 -26.72
CA ALA A 192 1.07 -1.91 -27.55
C ALA A 192 2.02 -1.03 -26.71
N THR A 193 1.63 -0.59 -25.52
CA THR A 193 2.43 0.25 -24.61
C THR A 193 3.05 -0.56 -23.46
N GLY A 194 2.54 -1.77 -23.23
CA GLY A 194 2.97 -2.64 -22.12
C GLY A 194 2.33 -2.27 -20.80
N SER A 195 2.83 -2.88 -19.72
CA SER A 195 2.39 -2.62 -18.35
C SER A 195 2.51 -1.15 -17.96
N ILE A 196 1.52 -0.66 -17.26
CA ILE A 196 1.56 0.64 -16.56
C ILE A 196 2.16 0.47 -15.17
N GLY A 197 2.52 1.57 -14.51
CA GLY A 197 3.03 1.57 -13.15
C GLY A 197 1.96 1.18 -12.13
N ALA A 198 2.39 0.75 -10.95
CA ALA A 198 1.49 0.40 -9.88
C ALA A 198 0.65 1.61 -9.41
N VAL A 199 -0.64 1.40 -9.26
CA VAL A 199 -1.60 2.39 -8.77
C VAL A 199 -2.23 1.88 -7.49
N THR A 200 -2.35 2.77 -6.50
CA THR A 200 -3.06 2.49 -5.25
C THR A 200 -4.39 3.25 -5.23
N ILE A 201 -5.47 2.53 -4.95
CA ILE A 201 -6.80 3.10 -4.68
C ILE A 201 -7.13 2.77 -3.23
N GLN A 202 -7.39 3.79 -2.42
CA GLN A 202 -7.66 3.58 -0.99
C GLN A 202 -8.77 4.49 -0.48
N ASN A 203 -9.54 4.02 0.50
CA ASN A 203 -10.62 4.77 1.13
C ASN A 203 -11.65 5.33 0.13
N CYS A 204 -11.87 4.62 -0.98
CA CYS A 204 -12.67 5.09 -2.11
C CYS A 204 -14.02 4.37 -2.18
N VAL A 205 -14.99 5.01 -2.84
CA VAL A 205 -16.33 4.44 -3.09
C VAL A 205 -16.63 4.43 -4.58
N ALA A 206 -17.03 3.26 -5.09
CA ALA A 206 -17.51 3.07 -6.46
C ALA A 206 -18.94 2.54 -6.44
N TYR A 207 -19.90 3.30 -6.95
CA TYR A 207 -21.29 2.83 -6.96
C TYR A 207 -22.08 3.27 -8.20
N LYS A 208 -23.00 2.42 -8.62
CA LYS A 208 -23.92 2.67 -9.73
C LYS A 208 -23.23 3.11 -11.02
N ASN A 209 -21.98 2.73 -11.25
CA ASN A 209 -21.33 2.90 -12.56
C ASN A 209 -21.97 1.95 -13.56
N GLY A 210 -22.06 2.35 -14.82
CA GLY A 210 -22.87 1.72 -15.85
C GLY A 210 -24.33 2.16 -15.85
N TYR A 211 -24.72 3.09 -14.96
CA TYR A 211 -26.00 3.80 -14.98
C TYR A 211 -25.73 5.29 -15.16
N LEU A 212 -26.60 5.97 -15.88
CA LEU A 212 -26.49 7.41 -16.13
C LEU A 212 -27.73 8.14 -15.64
N MET A 213 -27.53 9.36 -15.17
CA MET A 213 -28.56 10.32 -14.85
C MET A 213 -28.69 11.30 -16.03
N LEU A 214 -29.78 11.26 -16.75
CA LEU A 214 -30.06 12.13 -17.91
C LEU A 214 -31.30 12.98 -17.68
N ALA A 215 -31.35 14.16 -18.27
CA ALA A 215 -32.53 15.03 -18.23
C ALA A 215 -33.69 14.49 -19.10
N ALA A 216 -33.37 13.70 -20.12
CA ALA A 216 -34.32 13.02 -20.99
C ALA A 216 -33.71 11.70 -21.49
N GLU A 217 -34.57 10.72 -21.79
CA GLU A 217 -34.12 9.45 -22.38
C GLU A 217 -33.31 9.69 -23.67
N PRO A 218 -32.18 9.01 -23.85
CA PRO A 218 -31.32 9.23 -25.01
C PRO A 218 -32.01 8.75 -26.29
N VAL A 219 -32.06 9.63 -27.25
CA VAL A 219 -32.48 9.26 -28.62
C VAL A 219 -31.23 8.83 -29.38
N LYS A 220 -31.25 7.63 -29.99
CA LYS A 220 -30.10 7.09 -30.75
C LYS A 220 -29.48 8.14 -31.68
N LYS A 221 -28.18 8.38 -31.56
CA LYS A 221 -27.36 9.31 -32.34
C LYS A 221 -27.55 10.81 -32.05
N GLN A 222 -28.30 11.20 -31.03
CA GLN A 222 -28.35 12.58 -30.57
C GLN A 222 -27.38 12.82 -29.43
N SER A 223 -27.02 14.08 -29.17
CA SER A 223 -26.24 14.47 -27.99
C SER A 223 -26.97 14.08 -26.70
N LEU A 224 -26.26 13.58 -25.73
CA LEU A 224 -26.81 13.30 -24.40
C LEU A 224 -27.32 14.60 -23.78
N GLN A 225 -28.45 14.53 -23.09
CA GLN A 225 -29.01 15.64 -22.33
C GLN A 225 -28.67 15.43 -20.85
N PHE A 226 -27.58 16.01 -20.42
CA PHE A 226 -27.21 15.97 -19.02
C PHE A 226 -28.12 16.80 -18.14
N PRO A 227 -28.37 16.38 -16.88
CA PRO A 227 -29.22 17.13 -15.96
C PRO A 227 -28.47 18.37 -15.43
N THR A 228 -29.24 19.31 -14.89
CA THR A 228 -28.68 20.44 -14.16
C THR A 228 -28.09 19.94 -12.85
N VAL A 229 -26.88 20.42 -12.52
CA VAL A 229 -26.14 20.07 -11.31
C VAL A 229 -25.88 21.31 -10.50
N THR A 230 -26.07 21.20 -9.19
CA THR A 230 -25.59 22.19 -8.21
C THR A 230 -24.55 21.56 -7.33
N CYS A 231 -23.53 22.34 -6.93
CA CYS A 231 -22.48 21.94 -6.02
C CYS A 231 -22.58 22.82 -4.77
N ASP A 232 -22.66 22.20 -3.59
CA ASP A 232 -22.62 22.96 -2.32
C ASP A 232 -21.18 23.32 -1.88
N ASP A 233 -21.05 24.02 -0.77
CA ASP A 233 -19.75 24.47 -0.26
C ASP A 233 -18.85 23.31 0.20
N ASP A 234 -19.43 22.15 0.51
CA ASP A 234 -18.69 20.92 0.90
C ASP A 234 -18.30 20.08 -0.33
N GLY A 235 -18.81 20.41 -1.51
CA GLY A 235 -18.52 19.72 -2.77
C GLY A 235 -19.51 18.60 -3.12
N ASN A 236 -20.67 18.55 -2.46
CA ASN A 236 -21.72 17.61 -2.81
C ASN A 236 -22.43 18.04 -4.08
N LEU A 237 -22.61 17.08 -5.00
CA LEU A 237 -23.30 17.30 -6.26
C LEU A 237 -24.77 16.88 -6.14
N SER A 238 -25.69 17.77 -6.47
CA SER A 238 -27.13 17.49 -6.54
C SER A 238 -27.62 17.60 -7.98
N PHE A 239 -28.21 16.51 -8.49
CA PHE A 239 -28.74 16.39 -9.84
C PHE A 239 -30.25 16.55 -9.81
N SER A 240 -30.81 17.42 -10.67
CA SER A 240 -32.23 17.70 -10.71
C SER A 240 -32.88 17.24 -12.03
N ASN A 241 -34.16 16.81 -11.95
CA ASN A 241 -34.95 16.36 -13.09
C ASN A 241 -34.28 15.20 -13.84
N VAL A 242 -33.93 14.13 -13.12
CA VAL A 242 -33.19 13.02 -13.69
C VAL A 242 -34.07 11.83 -14.04
N ALA A 243 -33.78 11.20 -15.20
CA ALA A 243 -34.12 9.84 -15.52
C ALA A 243 -32.85 8.99 -15.47
N VAL A 244 -32.89 7.84 -14.80
CA VAL A 244 -31.75 6.92 -14.78
C VAL A 244 -31.89 5.92 -15.91
N THR A 245 -30.85 5.78 -16.72
CA THR A 245 -30.78 4.80 -17.81
C THR A 245 -29.54 3.91 -17.64
N ILE A 246 -29.57 2.71 -18.26
CA ILE A 246 -28.44 1.81 -18.32
C ILE A 246 -27.52 2.26 -19.46
N ALA A 247 -26.23 2.43 -19.15
CA ALA A 247 -25.22 2.72 -20.17
C ALA A 247 -24.81 1.46 -20.94
N ALA A 248 -24.16 1.66 -22.07
CA ALA A 248 -23.68 0.57 -22.93
C ALA A 248 -22.28 0.03 -22.51
N GLY A 249 -21.57 0.73 -21.63
CA GLY A 249 -20.29 0.35 -21.08
C GLY A 249 -20.34 -0.83 -20.11
N ASN A 250 -19.20 -1.21 -19.57
CA ASN A 250 -19.12 -2.37 -18.68
C ASN A 250 -19.57 -2.09 -17.25
N GLY A 251 -19.48 -0.85 -16.78
CA GLY A 251 -19.97 -0.38 -15.50
C GLY A 251 -19.41 -1.12 -14.27
N ASN A 252 -18.12 -1.44 -14.26
CA ASN A 252 -17.50 -2.01 -13.07
C ASN A 252 -17.22 -0.92 -12.02
N GLY A 253 -17.15 -1.30 -10.76
CA GLY A 253 -16.72 -0.38 -9.72
C GLY A 253 -15.24 -0.04 -9.83
N PHE A 254 -14.37 -1.04 -9.60
CA PHE A 254 -12.92 -0.94 -9.70
C PHE A 254 -12.40 -1.95 -10.73
N LYS A 255 -12.03 -1.48 -11.92
CA LYS A 255 -11.41 -2.28 -12.97
C LYS A 255 -9.89 -2.10 -12.89
N MET A 256 -9.22 -3.13 -12.39
CA MET A 256 -7.84 -3.08 -11.91
C MET A 256 -6.82 -3.60 -12.93
N GLY A 257 -7.01 -3.33 -14.22
CA GLY A 257 -6.03 -3.72 -15.23
C GLY A 257 -6.59 -4.07 -16.59
N GLY A 258 -5.82 -4.79 -17.41
CA GLY A 258 -6.23 -5.22 -18.74
C GLY A 258 -5.15 -5.99 -19.51
N THR A 259 -5.58 -6.67 -20.59
CA THR A 259 -4.75 -7.39 -21.58
C THR A 259 -3.73 -8.38 -21.01
N ASN A 260 -4.01 -8.99 -19.86
CA ASN A 260 -3.14 -9.95 -19.15
C ASN A 260 -1.75 -9.37 -18.77
N LEU A 261 -1.65 -8.05 -18.64
CA LEU A 261 -0.41 -7.41 -18.24
C LEU A 261 -0.37 -7.20 -16.72
N PRO A 262 0.77 -7.48 -16.07
CA PRO A 262 0.94 -7.22 -14.64
C PRO A 262 0.95 -5.72 -14.37
N GLY A 263 0.39 -5.30 -13.24
CA GLY A 263 0.31 -3.91 -12.82
C GLY A 263 0.60 -3.72 -11.33
N ASN A 264 0.55 -4.78 -10.55
CA ASN A 264 0.71 -4.76 -9.09
C ASN A 264 -0.17 -3.68 -8.41
N HIS A 265 -1.39 -3.51 -8.95
CA HIS A 265 -2.34 -2.52 -8.46
C HIS A 265 -2.94 -2.95 -7.13
N LYS A 266 -3.21 -1.97 -6.26
CA LYS A 266 -3.77 -2.18 -4.92
C LYS A 266 -5.11 -1.48 -4.76
N LEU A 267 -6.08 -2.21 -4.20
CA LEU A 267 -7.32 -1.67 -3.68
C LEU A 267 -7.34 -1.87 -2.17
N LEU A 268 -7.41 -0.79 -1.41
CA LEU A 268 -7.31 -0.79 0.04
C LEU A 268 -8.54 -0.11 0.64
N ASN A 269 -9.12 -0.70 1.67
CA ASN A 269 -10.11 -0.04 2.53
C ASN A 269 -11.22 0.70 1.75
N SER A 270 -11.72 0.07 0.68
CA SER A 270 -12.64 0.70 -0.28
C SER A 270 -13.99 -0.03 -0.36
N ILE A 271 -15.01 0.67 -0.83
CA ILE A 271 -16.38 0.15 -0.90
C ILE A 271 -16.86 0.19 -2.35
N SER A 272 -17.42 -0.94 -2.84
CA SER A 272 -18.03 -1.05 -4.16
C SER A 272 -19.45 -1.61 -4.07
N TYR A 273 -20.45 -0.89 -4.62
CA TYR A 273 -21.82 -1.42 -4.55
C TYR A 273 -22.71 -0.97 -5.73
N ASP A 274 -23.71 -1.77 -6.04
CA ASP A 274 -24.75 -1.52 -7.06
C ASP A 274 -24.19 -1.11 -8.45
N ASN A 275 -22.99 -1.50 -8.82
CA ASN A 275 -22.48 -1.26 -10.17
C ASN A 275 -23.11 -2.21 -11.18
N ALA A 276 -23.31 -1.77 -12.43
CA ALA A 276 -24.00 -2.53 -13.46
C ALA A 276 -23.24 -3.79 -13.94
N ALA A 277 -21.97 -3.91 -13.59
CA ALA A 277 -21.16 -5.10 -13.84
C ALA A 277 -20.51 -5.60 -12.55
N LYS A 278 -19.21 -5.71 -12.46
CA LYS A 278 -18.50 -6.25 -11.29
C LYS A 278 -18.16 -5.16 -10.28
N GLY A 279 -18.08 -5.53 -9.01
CA GLY A 279 -17.63 -4.60 -7.98
C GLY A 279 -16.12 -4.34 -8.04
N ILE A 280 -15.34 -5.41 -7.95
CA ILE A 280 -13.88 -5.41 -8.02
C ILE A 280 -13.49 -6.38 -9.13
N ASP A 281 -12.82 -5.89 -10.17
CA ASP A 281 -12.47 -6.66 -11.36
C ASP A 281 -10.98 -6.54 -11.68
N SER A 282 -10.24 -7.64 -11.62
CA SER A 282 -8.84 -7.65 -12.07
C SER A 282 -8.70 -7.38 -13.56
N ASN A 283 -9.78 -7.52 -14.33
CA ASN A 283 -9.83 -7.36 -15.78
C ASN A 283 -8.61 -7.99 -16.47
N SER A 284 -8.32 -9.23 -16.13
CA SER A 284 -7.19 -10.03 -16.60
C SER A 284 -5.77 -9.62 -16.12
N CYS A 285 -5.61 -8.58 -15.31
CA CYS A 285 -4.34 -8.28 -14.65
C CYS A 285 -4.02 -9.42 -13.66
N PRO A 286 -2.81 -10.03 -13.72
CA PRO A 286 -2.53 -11.27 -13.00
C PRO A 286 -2.11 -11.09 -11.53
N ASP A 287 -1.91 -9.87 -11.04
CA ASP A 287 -1.23 -9.58 -9.77
C ASP A 287 -1.93 -8.52 -8.89
N VAL A 288 -3.25 -8.38 -9.04
CA VAL A 288 -4.06 -7.44 -8.26
C VAL A 288 -4.10 -7.83 -6.78
N LYS A 289 -3.99 -6.82 -5.90
CA LYS A 289 -4.08 -6.96 -4.44
C LYS A 289 -5.33 -6.23 -3.92
N VAL A 290 -6.13 -6.89 -3.07
CA VAL A 290 -7.36 -6.33 -2.49
C VAL A 290 -7.36 -6.52 -0.99
N TYR A 291 -7.39 -5.44 -0.23
CA TYR A 291 -7.30 -5.48 1.23
C TYR A 291 -8.40 -4.66 1.91
N SER A 292 -8.93 -5.18 3.02
CA SER A 292 -9.87 -4.49 3.91
C SER A 292 -11.03 -3.79 3.18
N SER A 293 -11.60 -4.43 2.17
CA SER A 293 -12.58 -3.80 1.27
C SER A 293 -13.94 -4.50 1.34
N THR A 294 -15.01 -3.73 1.10
CA THR A 294 -16.40 -4.23 1.07
C THR A 294 -16.97 -4.13 -0.33
N SER A 295 -17.54 -5.21 -0.85
CA SER A 295 -18.22 -5.24 -2.14
C SER A 295 -19.63 -5.81 -2.00
N TYR A 296 -20.65 -5.06 -2.45
CA TYR A 296 -22.04 -5.35 -2.16
C TYR A 296 -22.95 -5.17 -3.40
N ASN A 297 -23.82 -6.13 -3.64
CA ASN A 297 -24.94 -6.05 -4.62
C ASN A 297 -24.57 -5.60 -6.03
N ASN A 298 -23.37 -5.79 -6.52
CA ASN A 298 -23.06 -5.48 -7.92
C ASN A 298 -23.77 -6.48 -8.84
N GLU A 299 -24.24 -6.07 -10.01
CA GLU A 299 -25.01 -6.90 -10.95
C GLU A 299 -24.21 -8.12 -11.46
N GLY A 300 -22.89 -7.96 -11.61
CA GLY A 300 -21.97 -9.05 -11.86
C GLY A 300 -21.44 -9.70 -10.59
N TYR A 301 -20.17 -10.10 -10.58
CA TYR A 301 -19.49 -10.57 -9.38
C TYR A 301 -19.10 -9.42 -8.47
N ASN A 302 -19.25 -9.57 -7.16
CA ASN A 302 -18.67 -8.61 -6.24
C ASN A 302 -17.14 -8.58 -6.34
N VAL A 303 -16.50 -9.75 -6.51
CA VAL A 303 -15.04 -9.87 -6.69
C VAL A 303 -14.75 -10.81 -7.85
N ALA A 304 -13.93 -10.36 -8.79
CA ALA A 304 -13.52 -11.12 -9.97
C ALA A 304 -12.01 -11.00 -10.17
N LEU A 305 -11.29 -12.04 -9.79
CA LEU A 305 -9.84 -12.15 -9.95
C LEU A 305 -9.53 -13.24 -10.99
N TYR A 306 -9.21 -12.85 -12.20
CA TYR A 306 -8.97 -13.77 -13.31
C TYR A 306 -7.95 -13.21 -14.31
N THR A 307 -7.35 -14.11 -15.08
CA THR A 307 -6.56 -13.77 -16.26
C THR A 307 -7.09 -14.56 -17.47
N GLY A 308 -7.10 -13.95 -18.65
CA GLY A 308 -7.45 -14.64 -19.90
C GLY A 308 -6.45 -15.71 -20.32
N ASN A 309 -5.23 -15.64 -19.80
CA ASN A 309 -4.19 -16.64 -20.02
C ASN A 309 -4.17 -17.68 -18.89
N LYS A 310 -4.81 -18.82 -19.08
CA LYS A 310 -4.89 -19.91 -18.09
C LYS A 310 -3.53 -20.49 -17.67
N SER A 311 -2.48 -20.23 -18.44
CA SER A 311 -1.11 -20.68 -18.16
C SER A 311 -0.27 -19.58 -17.49
N ALA A 312 -0.81 -18.37 -17.29
CA ALA A 312 -0.08 -17.30 -16.63
C ALA A 312 0.13 -17.62 -15.14
N VAL A 313 1.31 -17.33 -14.65
CA VAL A 313 1.56 -17.27 -13.21
C VAL A 313 0.79 -16.06 -12.67
N THR A 314 -0.07 -16.30 -11.69
CA THR A 314 -0.84 -15.24 -11.04
C THR A 314 -0.32 -15.02 -9.62
N ASP A 315 -0.36 -13.76 -9.20
CA ASP A 315 0.06 -13.31 -7.87
C ASP A 315 -1.05 -12.46 -7.23
N TYR A 316 -2.29 -12.99 -7.26
CA TYR A 316 -3.40 -12.35 -6.57
C TYR A 316 -3.22 -12.47 -5.05
N ALA A 317 -3.57 -11.41 -4.33
CA ALA A 317 -3.73 -11.47 -2.90
C ALA A 317 -5.02 -10.77 -2.47
N ALA A 318 -5.68 -11.30 -1.45
CA ALA A 318 -6.81 -10.66 -0.81
C ALA A 318 -6.80 -11.00 0.69
N ASP A 319 -7.01 -9.98 1.52
CA ASP A 319 -7.22 -10.15 2.95
C ASP A 319 -8.16 -9.06 3.47
N GLY A 320 -9.03 -9.46 4.41
CA GLY A 320 -10.02 -8.55 4.94
C GLY A 320 -11.12 -8.15 3.95
N VAL A 321 -11.48 -9.01 3.00
CA VAL A 321 -12.54 -8.70 2.02
C VAL A 321 -13.89 -9.22 2.49
N ILE A 322 -14.88 -8.33 2.54
CA ILE A 322 -16.31 -8.70 2.67
C ILE A 322 -16.97 -8.55 1.30
N SER A 323 -17.43 -9.66 0.75
CA SER A 323 -18.35 -9.72 -0.38
C SER A 323 -19.71 -10.17 0.15
N PHE A 324 -20.76 -9.38 -0.07
CA PHE A 324 -22.11 -9.69 0.40
C PHE A 324 -23.16 -9.34 -0.64
N ARG A 325 -24.24 -10.09 -0.66
CA ARG A 325 -25.39 -9.83 -1.54
C ARG A 325 -26.69 -10.12 -0.78
N LYS A 326 -27.63 -9.21 -0.91
CA LYS A 326 -29.01 -9.40 -0.43
C LYS A 326 -29.87 -10.00 -1.55
N GLY A 327 -30.59 -11.07 -1.22
CA GLY A 327 -31.46 -11.73 -2.20
C GLY A 327 -30.87 -13.04 -2.74
N THR A 328 -31.60 -13.67 -3.68
CA THR A 328 -31.31 -15.03 -4.19
C THR A 328 -31.00 -15.07 -5.68
N ASP A 329 -30.62 -13.99 -6.29
CA ASP A 329 -30.41 -13.85 -7.72
C ASP A 329 -29.16 -14.52 -8.30
N GLY A 330 -28.65 -15.50 -7.57
CA GLY A 330 -28.04 -16.69 -8.11
C GLY A 330 -26.60 -16.60 -8.62
N LYS A 331 -25.77 -15.62 -8.21
CA LYS A 331 -24.37 -15.62 -8.63
C LYS A 331 -23.41 -15.80 -7.45
N GLU A 332 -22.49 -16.71 -7.59
CA GLU A 332 -21.31 -16.76 -6.74
C GLU A 332 -20.58 -15.42 -6.80
N GLN A 333 -20.15 -14.90 -5.65
CA GLN A 333 -19.61 -13.55 -5.57
C GLN A 333 -18.09 -13.47 -5.66
N LEU A 334 -17.44 -14.59 -5.92
CA LEU A 334 -16.06 -14.66 -6.33
C LEU A 334 -15.94 -15.50 -7.59
N THR A 335 -15.35 -14.97 -8.65
CA THR A 335 -14.78 -15.79 -9.71
C THR A 335 -13.25 -15.69 -9.62
N LEU A 336 -12.60 -16.83 -9.53
CA LEU A 336 -11.15 -16.94 -9.49
C LEU A 336 -10.69 -17.90 -10.59
N GLN A 337 -10.00 -17.36 -11.58
CA GLN A 337 -9.40 -18.14 -12.65
C GLN A 337 -7.89 -18.15 -12.45
N SER A 338 -7.41 -19.06 -11.60
CA SER A 338 -5.99 -19.15 -11.30
C SER A 338 -5.57 -20.54 -10.86
N GLN A 339 -4.32 -20.87 -11.13
CA GLN A 339 -3.66 -22.07 -10.63
C GLN A 339 -3.04 -21.91 -9.25
N SER A 340 -2.99 -20.69 -8.72
CA SER A 340 -2.16 -20.45 -7.57
C SER A 340 -2.74 -19.42 -6.63
N SER A 341 -3.63 -19.64 -5.77
CA SER A 341 -3.51 -18.73 -4.66
C SER A 341 -4.36 -19.09 -3.44
N THR A 342 -3.73 -19.77 -2.55
CA THR A 342 -4.05 -19.75 -1.12
C THR A 342 -4.19 -18.32 -0.60
N ALA A 343 -3.45 -17.35 -1.15
CA ALA A 343 -3.48 -15.93 -0.75
C ALA A 343 -4.80 -15.19 -1.02
N VAL A 344 -5.74 -15.74 -1.79
CA VAL A 344 -7.10 -15.18 -1.99
C VAL A 344 -8.10 -15.81 -1.03
N TYR A 345 -7.80 -16.99 -0.49
CA TYR A 345 -8.69 -17.76 0.37
C TYR A 345 -8.28 -17.71 1.86
N GLY A 346 -7.60 -16.66 2.28
CA GLY A 346 -7.22 -16.45 3.68
C GLY A 346 -8.42 -16.45 4.64
N PRO A 347 -8.22 -16.74 5.91
CA PRO A 347 -9.29 -16.93 6.89
C PRO A 347 -10.12 -15.67 7.14
N ASN A 348 -9.59 -14.50 6.79
CA ASN A 348 -10.23 -13.21 7.00
C ASN A 348 -11.01 -12.70 5.77
N ASN A 349 -11.27 -13.56 4.77
CA ASN A 349 -12.08 -13.22 3.59
C ASN A 349 -13.42 -13.89 3.63
N PHE A 350 -14.48 -13.15 3.25
CA PHE A 350 -15.86 -13.59 3.29
C PHE A 350 -16.48 -13.42 1.90
N TYR A 351 -16.41 -14.45 1.07
CA TYR A 351 -17.01 -14.43 -0.27
C TYR A 351 -18.41 -15.01 -0.23
N TRP A 352 -19.39 -14.22 -0.63
CA TRP A 352 -20.78 -14.62 -0.62
C TRP A 352 -21.10 -15.64 -1.70
N ASP A 353 -21.83 -16.68 -1.33
CA ASP A 353 -22.41 -17.64 -2.26
C ASP A 353 -23.94 -17.49 -2.24
N SER A 354 -24.51 -17.01 -3.34
CA SER A 354 -25.94 -16.75 -3.46
C SER A 354 -26.81 -18.02 -3.52
N GLU A 355 -26.24 -19.17 -3.90
CA GLU A 355 -26.99 -20.43 -3.91
C GLU A 355 -27.20 -20.98 -2.50
N THR A 356 -26.14 -20.96 -1.70
CA THR A 356 -26.16 -21.48 -0.33
C THR A 356 -26.54 -20.45 0.70
N GLN A 357 -26.55 -19.16 0.36
CA GLN A 357 -26.76 -18.04 1.28
C GLN A 357 -25.76 -18.03 2.44
N THR A 358 -24.51 -18.35 2.13
CA THR A 358 -23.40 -18.40 3.09
C THR A 358 -22.20 -17.66 2.58
N SER A 359 -21.32 -17.25 3.48
CA SER A 359 -19.98 -16.81 3.12
C SER A 359 -19.01 -17.99 3.10
N HIS A 360 -18.13 -18.03 2.13
CA HIS A 360 -17.11 -19.07 2.02
C HIS A 360 -15.74 -18.52 1.64
N ASN A 361 -14.74 -19.28 2.01
CA ASN A 361 -13.42 -19.35 1.38
C ASN A 361 -12.99 -20.82 1.39
N LYS A 362 -11.98 -21.21 0.62
CA LYS A 362 -11.55 -22.61 0.54
C LYS A 362 -10.95 -23.14 1.85
N SER A 363 -10.59 -22.30 2.76
CA SER A 363 -9.84 -22.63 3.96
C SER A 363 -10.67 -22.84 5.22
N THR A 364 -11.98 -23.04 5.16
CA THR A 364 -12.74 -23.36 6.37
C THR A 364 -13.41 -22.20 7.12
N ASN A 365 -13.64 -21.06 6.52
CA ASN A 365 -14.42 -20.04 7.19
C ASN A 365 -15.86 -20.53 7.37
N THR A 366 -16.24 -20.82 8.63
CA THR A 366 -17.58 -21.26 8.99
C THR A 366 -18.49 -20.08 9.34
N VAL A 367 -17.98 -18.87 9.35
CA VAL A 367 -18.71 -17.66 9.69
C VAL A 367 -19.32 -17.06 8.44
N THR A 368 -20.62 -16.83 8.48
CA THR A 368 -21.38 -16.20 7.39
C THR A 368 -21.67 -14.75 7.71
N VAL A 369 -21.44 -13.85 6.75
CA VAL A 369 -21.81 -12.43 6.85
C VAL A 369 -23.31 -12.32 7.05
N LYS A 370 -23.74 -11.44 7.95
CA LYS A 370 -25.14 -11.17 8.27
C LYS A 370 -25.50 -9.73 7.95
N GLU A 371 -26.77 -9.49 7.61
CA GLU A 371 -27.29 -8.12 7.46
C GLU A 371 -27.06 -7.28 8.73
N SER A 372 -27.18 -7.89 9.92
CA SER A 372 -26.95 -7.23 11.22
C SER A 372 -25.52 -6.75 11.46
N TRP A 373 -24.56 -7.18 10.63
CA TRP A 373 -23.19 -6.68 10.70
C TRP A 373 -23.06 -5.25 10.17
N PHE A 374 -24.06 -4.77 9.40
CA PHE A 374 -24.01 -3.44 8.78
C PHE A 374 -24.99 -2.50 9.47
N GLU A 375 -24.58 -1.24 9.65
CA GLU A 375 -25.43 -0.18 10.18
C GLU A 375 -26.60 0.11 9.23
N SER A 376 -26.31 0.12 7.93
CA SER A 376 -27.30 0.27 6.85
C SER A 376 -26.90 -0.52 5.61
N LEU A 377 -27.89 -1.09 4.93
CA LEU A 377 -27.80 -1.68 3.60
C LEU A 377 -28.72 -0.95 2.60
N ASP A 378 -29.21 0.24 2.95
CA ASP A 378 -30.09 1.05 2.11
C ASP A 378 -29.29 1.88 1.10
N THR A 379 -29.08 1.32 -0.10
CA THR A 379 -28.35 1.95 -1.19
C THR A 379 -29.10 3.11 -1.88
N SER A 380 -30.30 3.47 -1.41
CA SER A 380 -30.99 4.68 -1.86
C SER A 380 -30.37 5.96 -1.25
N VAL A 381 -29.66 5.83 -0.14
CA VAL A 381 -28.93 6.94 0.48
C VAL A 381 -27.52 7.01 -0.10
N ALA A 382 -27.27 8.04 -0.89
CA ALA A 382 -25.96 8.25 -1.52
C ALA A 382 -24.93 8.77 -0.50
N PRO A 383 -23.64 8.41 -0.64
CA PRO A 383 -22.57 9.04 0.11
C PRO A 383 -22.48 10.55 -0.16
N THR A 384 -22.09 11.29 0.87
CA THR A 384 -21.85 12.74 0.78
C THR A 384 -20.44 13.09 1.22
N ARG A 385 -20.05 14.35 1.06
CA ARG A 385 -18.80 14.91 1.60
C ARG A 385 -19.08 15.67 2.90
N ASN A 386 -18.19 15.50 3.86
CA ASN A 386 -18.08 16.39 5.01
C ASN A 386 -17.29 17.65 4.63
N ALA A 387 -17.30 18.68 5.48
CA ALA A 387 -16.61 19.95 5.22
C ALA A 387 -15.08 19.82 5.01
N ASP A 388 -14.46 18.79 5.60
CA ASP A 388 -13.04 18.46 5.41
C ASP A 388 -12.76 17.66 4.12
N GLY A 389 -13.80 17.37 3.34
CA GLY A 389 -13.74 16.59 2.10
C GLY A 389 -13.79 15.08 2.32
N SER A 390 -13.77 14.57 3.53
CA SER A 390 -13.92 13.13 3.81
C SER A 390 -15.31 12.61 3.38
N ILE A 391 -15.42 11.29 3.13
CA ILE A 391 -16.66 10.66 2.72
C ILE A 391 -17.53 10.36 3.94
N ASN A 392 -18.80 10.73 3.88
CA ASN A 392 -19.84 10.32 4.82
C ASN A 392 -20.73 9.26 4.16
N MET A 393 -20.66 8.04 4.64
CA MET A 393 -21.47 6.92 4.15
C MET A 393 -22.87 6.86 4.78
N HIS A 394 -23.21 7.72 5.72
CA HIS A 394 -24.50 7.67 6.46
C HIS A 394 -24.81 6.28 7.05
N GLY A 395 -23.80 5.55 7.51
CA GLY A 395 -23.89 4.18 8.00
C GLY A 395 -23.98 3.12 6.88
N LEU A 396 -24.13 3.48 5.61
CA LEU A 396 -24.23 2.52 4.52
C LEU A 396 -22.96 1.68 4.43
N LEU A 397 -23.12 0.35 4.52
CA LEU A 397 -22.05 -0.65 4.46
C LEU A 397 -20.96 -0.50 5.54
N LEU A 398 -21.17 0.35 6.54
CA LEU A 398 -20.31 0.45 7.70
C LEU A 398 -20.70 -0.63 8.73
N LEU A 399 -19.72 -1.13 9.49
CA LEU A 399 -19.94 -2.26 10.40
C LEU A 399 -20.52 -1.79 11.74
N THR A 400 -21.53 -2.51 12.23
CA THR A 400 -22.01 -2.39 13.61
C THR A 400 -21.00 -2.93 14.62
N ALA A 401 -21.23 -2.73 15.91
CA ALA A 401 -20.43 -3.35 16.96
C ALA A 401 -20.40 -4.89 16.83
N GLU A 402 -21.52 -5.54 16.37
CA GLU A 402 -21.56 -6.97 16.08
C GLU A 402 -20.61 -7.32 14.93
N GLY A 403 -20.66 -6.56 13.82
CA GLY A 403 -19.79 -6.78 12.68
C GLY A 403 -18.32 -6.58 13.03
N LEU A 404 -17.98 -5.50 13.74
CA LEU A 404 -16.62 -5.22 14.19
C LEU A 404 -16.05 -6.29 15.13
N ALA A 405 -16.90 -6.90 15.97
CA ALA A 405 -16.51 -7.99 16.85
C ALA A 405 -16.42 -9.36 16.14
N ALA A 406 -17.14 -9.52 15.02
CA ALA A 406 -17.20 -10.78 14.29
C ALA A 406 -16.05 -10.98 13.32
N THR A 407 -15.42 -9.91 12.84
CA THR A 407 -14.36 -9.96 11.83
C THR A 407 -13.49 -8.72 11.83
N ASP A 408 -12.26 -8.86 11.37
CA ASP A 408 -11.36 -7.73 11.00
C ASP A 408 -11.46 -7.34 9.52
N ALA A 409 -12.35 -7.96 8.76
CA ALA A 409 -12.58 -7.68 7.36
C ALA A 409 -13.48 -6.45 7.12
N GLY A 410 -13.54 -6.01 5.87
CA GLY A 410 -14.36 -4.91 5.39
C GLY A 410 -13.70 -3.55 5.54
N ALA A 411 -14.28 -2.56 4.87
CA ALA A 411 -13.85 -1.17 4.98
C ALA A 411 -14.13 -0.65 6.40
N ARG A 412 -13.11 -0.11 7.05
CA ARG A 412 -13.16 0.35 8.45
C ARG A 412 -12.11 1.41 8.76
N GLY A 413 -12.02 1.81 10.01
CA GLY A 413 -11.04 2.78 10.49
C GLY A 413 -11.47 4.23 10.34
N SER A 414 -10.55 5.15 10.63
CA SER A 414 -10.82 6.59 10.72
C SER A 414 -11.35 7.19 9.41
N ALA A 415 -10.98 6.66 8.26
CA ALA A 415 -11.51 7.10 6.96
C ALA A 415 -13.03 6.92 6.85
N TRP A 416 -13.61 6.01 7.65
CA TRP A 416 -15.04 5.70 7.67
C TRP A 416 -15.72 6.09 9.00
N GLY A 417 -15.02 6.84 9.85
CA GLY A 417 -15.52 7.20 11.18
C GLY A 417 -15.67 6.00 12.12
N GLN A 418 -14.96 4.91 11.85
CA GLN A 418 -15.01 3.66 12.61
C GLN A 418 -13.72 3.41 13.38
N PRO A 419 -13.71 2.54 14.40
CA PRO A 419 -12.49 2.11 15.05
C PRO A 419 -11.51 1.54 14.03
N GLU A 420 -10.22 1.85 14.22
CA GLU A 420 -9.15 1.18 13.49
C GLU A 420 -9.19 -0.33 13.76
N ALA A 421 -8.63 -1.12 12.85
CA ALA A 421 -8.39 -2.53 13.11
C ALA A 421 -7.61 -2.70 14.43
N ALA A 422 -7.90 -3.74 15.16
CA ALA A 422 -7.22 -4.00 16.42
C ALA A 422 -5.69 -3.97 16.21
N LYS A 423 -4.99 -3.25 17.08
CA LYS A 423 -3.54 -3.27 17.12
C LYS A 423 -3.05 -4.42 17.99
N ALA A 424 -2.01 -5.10 17.51
CA ALA A 424 -1.22 -6.00 18.37
C ALA A 424 -0.23 -5.21 19.24
N THR A 425 0.31 -5.88 20.23
CA THR A 425 1.52 -5.44 20.93
C THR A 425 2.65 -6.41 20.60
N ILE A 426 3.79 -5.91 20.14
CA ILE A 426 4.94 -6.69 19.75
C ILE A 426 6.17 -6.25 20.54
N TRP A 427 6.71 -7.12 21.38
CA TRP A 427 8.06 -6.96 21.91
C TRP A 427 9.03 -7.64 20.96
N VAL A 428 10.20 -7.03 20.77
CA VAL A 428 11.26 -7.56 19.91
C VAL A 428 12.54 -7.67 20.74
N VAL A 429 13.14 -8.85 20.77
CA VAL A 429 14.43 -9.10 21.44
C VAL A 429 15.40 -9.75 20.47
N GLY A 430 16.66 -9.46 20.62
CA GLY A 430 17.67 -9.99 19.72
C GLY A 430 19.02 -9.30 19.88
N ASP A 431 19.87 -9.55 18.92
CA ASP A 431 21.24 -9.05 18.84
C ASP A 431 21.36 -7.80 17.92
N SER A 432 22.57 -7.52 17.42
CA SER A 432 22.86 -6.37 16.55
C SER A 432 22.15 -6.40 15.20
N THR A 433 21.66 -7.54 14.74
CA THR A 433 20.91 -7.64 13.49
C THR A 433 19.44 -7.25 13.66
N VAL A 434 19.01 -7.07 14.90
CA VAL A 434 17.64 -6.70 15.32
C VAL A 434 17.61 -5.32 15.97
N SER A 435 18.68 -4.88 16.61
CA SER A 435 18.71 -3.69 17.45
C SER A 435 18.63 -2.38 16.67
N ALA A 436 18.17 -1.34 17.38
CA ALA A 436 18.29 0.04 16.96
C ALA A 436 19.75 0.53 16.99
N PHE A 437 20.06 1.46 16.09
CA PHE A 437 21.30 2.21 16.08
C PHE A 437 20.99 3.69 15.92
N ASP A 438 20.79 4.37 17.02
CA ASP A 438 20.49 5.80 17.08
C ASP A 438 21.74 6.69 16.98
N ASP A 439 22.91 6.08 17.00
CA ASP A 439 24.20 6.75 17.01
C ASP A 439 24.75 6.90 15.59
N SER A 440 25.02 8.11 15.16
CA SER A 440 25.72 8.41 13.91
C SER A 440 27.06 7.67 13.71
N TYR A 441 27.63 7.15 14.79
CA TYR A 441 28.82 6.30 14.73
C TYR A 441 28.59 4.95 14.05
N TYR A 442 27.38 4.38 14.17
CA TYR A 442 27.02 3.08 13.59
C TYR A 442 26.27 3.19 12.26
N LEU A 443 25.92 4.39 11.81
CA LEU A 443 25.30 4.53 10.50
C LEU A 443 26.25 4.01 9.41
N PRO A 444 25.76 3.21 8.47
CA PRO A 444 24.35 2.95 8.17
C PRO A 444 23.74 1.69 8.80
N ARG A 445 24.26 1.19 9.90
CA ARG A 445 23.72 -0.02 10.51
C ARG A 445 22.30 0.19 10.99
N GLU A 446 21.45 -0.78 10.70
CA GLU A 446 20.09 -0.83 11.18
C GLU A 446 19.63 -2.29 11.29
N GLY A 447 19.04 -2.65 12.43
CA GLY A 447 18.47 -3.97 12.64
C GLY A 447 17.00 -4.00 12.27
N TYR A 448 16.48 -5.15 11.83
CA TYR A 448 15.11 -5.28 11.36
C TYR A 448 14.04 -5.01 12.43
N GLY A 449 14.40 -5.04 13.71
CA GLY A 449 13.47 -4.69 14.80
C GLY A 449 12.94 -3.26 14.72
N GLU A 450 13.72 -2.33 14.17
CA GLU A 450 13.29 -0.93 13.94
C GLU A 450 12.21 -0.82 12.86
N GLU A 451 12.16 -1.78 11.95
CA GLU A 451 11.28 -1.75 10.81
C GLU A 451 9.99 -2.55 11.00
N ILE A 452 9.84 -3.31 12.09
CA ILE A 452 8.65 -4.15 12.36
C ILE A 452 7.37 -3.30 12.38
N ALA A 453 7.39 -2.12 12.98
CA ALA A 453 6.24 -1.21 13.03
C ALA A 453 5.79 -0.73 11.64
N ASN A 454 6.67 -0.76 10.64
CA ASN A 454 6.32 -0.40 9.26
C ASN A 454 5.50 -1.48 8.55
N TYR A 455 5.60 -2.74 9.00
CA TYR A 455 4.97 -3.88 8.35
C TYR A 455 3.76 -4.42 9.11
N PHE A 456 3.65 -4.17 10.41
CA PHE A 456 2.54 -4.63 11.24
C PHE A 456 1.75 -3.50 11.88
N ASN A 457 0.44 -3.64 11.97
CA ASN A 457 -0.44 -2.76 12.75
C ASN A 457 -0.30 -3.09 14.23
N ALA A 458 0.75 -2.62 14.85
CA ALA A 458 1.12 -2.96 16.21
C ALA A 458 1.85 -1.80 16.91
N ASP A 459 1.76 -1.80 18.24
CA ASP A 459 2.67 -1.04 19.08
C ASP A 459 3.92 -1.91 19.29
N VAL A 460 5.06 -1.47 18.76
CA VAL A 460 6.30 -2.26 18.70
C VAL A 460 7.33 -1.70 19.67
N TYR A 461 7.86 -2.58 20.50
CA TYR A 461 8.91 -2.26 21.49
C TYR A 461 10.16 -3.05 21.16
N ASN A 462 11.12 -2.42 20.47
CA ASN A 462 12.39 -3.06 20.15
C ASN A 462 13.36 -2.93 21.32
N LEU A 463 13.62 -4.04 22.00
CA LEU A 463 14.50 -4.16 23.16
C LEU A 463 15.83 -4.87 22.82
N ALA A 464 16.06 -5.18 21.54
CA ALA A 464 17.27 -5.86 21.10
C ALA A 464 18.53 -5.04 21.41
N VAL A 465 19.64 -5.73 21.72
CA VAL A 465 20.90 -5.09 22.12
C VAL A 465 22.06 -5.61 21.26
N SER A 466 22.77 -4.68 20.64
CA SER A 466 23.95 -5.00 19.84
C SER A 466 25.01 -5.78 20.66
N GLY A 467 25.45 -6.93 20.14
CA GLY A 467 26.44 -7.80 20.76
C GLY A 467 25.89 -8.83 21.75
N ALA A 468 24.58 -8.80 22.04
CA ALA A 468 23.95 -9.74 22.95
C ALA A 468 23.82 -11.14 22.36
N SER A 469 23.99 -12.18 23.16
CA SER A 469 23.54 -13.54 22.92
C SER A 469 22.22 -13.81 23.66
N SER A 470 21.55 -14.90 23.36
CA SER A 470 20.35 -15.32 24.09
C SER A 470 20.60 -15.53 25.58
N LYS A 471 21.84 -15.85 25.93
CA LYS A 471 22.29 -16.11 27.31
C LYS A 471 22.59 -14.82 28.05
N ASP A 472 23.51 -13.98 27.57
CA ASP A 472 23.98 -12.80 28.31
C ASP A 472 22.99 -11.64 28.29
N PHE A 473 22.07 -11.59 27.35
CA PHE A 473 20.97 -10.61 27.31
C PHE A 473 20.14 -10.61 28.61
N THR A 474 20.03 -11.77 29.28
CA THR A 474 19.28 -11.89 30.54
C THR A 474 19.85 -11.05 31.69
N GLY A 475 21.12 -10.68 31.61
CA GLY A 475 21.77 -9.77 32.54
C GLY A 475 21.70 -8.28 32.20
N MET A 476 21.07 -7.94 31.07
CA MET A 476 21.00 -6.56 30.57
C MET A 476 19.75 -5.81 31.03
N SER A 477 19.82 -4.48 31.04
CA SER A 477 18.67 -3.64 31.40
C SER A 477 17.44 -3.86 30.47
N SER A 478 17.68 -4.14 29.20
CA SER A 478 16.61 -4.44 28.23
C SER A 478 15.83 -5.70 28.59
N TYR A 479 16.47 -6.74 29.13
CA TYR A 479 15.76 -7.91 29.64
C TYR A 479 14.92 -7.58 30.87
N ASN A 480 15.45 -6.75 31.78
CA ASN A 480 14.67 -6.28 32.91
C ASN A 480 13.46 -5.46 32.45
N THR A 481 13.63 -4.61 31.44
CA THR A 481 12.51 -3.87 30.83
C THR A 481 11.49 -4.81 30.18
N LEU A 482 11.93 -5.84 29.46
CA LEU A 482 11.02 -6.85 28.92
C LEU A 482 10.17 -7.49 30.01
N MET A 483 10.78 -7.90 31.11
CA MET A 483 10.10 -8.68 32.15
C MET A 483 9.26 -7.85 33.11
N ASN A 484 9.65 -6.61 33.39
CA ASN A 484 9.09 -5.78 34.45
C ASN A 484 8.50 -4.44 33.93
N GLY A 485 8.69 -4.12 32.65
CA GLY A 485 8.27 -2.85 32.06
C GLY A 485 9.16 -1.66 32.43
N SER A 486 8.78 -0.51 31.90
CA SER A 486 9.30 0.83 32.20
C SER A 486 8.20 1.87 32.02
N ASP A 487 8.53 3.16 32.19
CA ASP A 487 7.54 4.24 31.96
C ASP A 487 7.00 4.29 30.53
N THR A 488 7.72 3.73 29.56
CA THR A 488 7.38 3.79 28.12
C THR A 488 7.18 2.43 27.45
N VAL A 489 7.54 1.34 28.14
CA VAL A 489 7.44 -0.02 27.60
C VAL A 489 6.66 -0.88 28.60
N PRO A 490 5.51 -1.46 28.21
CA PRO A 490 4.78 -2.39 29.08
C PRO A 490 5.60 -3.65 29.33
N ALA A 491 5.44 -4.24 30.52
CA ALA A 491 6.02 -5.55 30.81
C ALA A 491 5.46 -6.62 29.84
N LEU A 492 6.24 -7.67 29.61
CA LEU A 492 5.84 -8.77 28.75
C LEU A 492 4.50 -9.35 29.21
N GLY A 493 3.50 -9.27 28.34
CA GLY A 493 2.12 -9.70 28.60
C GLY A 493 1.22 -8.63 29.21
N ASP A 494 1.73 -7.50 29.66
CA ASP A 494 0.95 -6.41 30.27
C ASP A 494 0.48 -5.40 29.20
N ALA A 495 -0.31 -5.90 28.26
CA ALA A 495 -0.93 -5.12 27.21
C ALA A 495 -2.30 -5.73 26.85
N SER A 496 -3.18 -4.90 26.27
CA SER A 496 -4.46 -5.36 25.74
C SER A 496 -4.32 -5.95 24.34
N GLY A 497 -5.28 -6.78 23.93
CA GLY A 497 -5.31 -7.40 22.61
C GLY A 497 -4.29 -8.52 22.44
N ASP A 498 -4.02 -8.86 21.20
CA ASP A 498 -3.05 -9.89 20.86
C ASP A 498 -1.62 -9.42 21.08
N LYS A 499 -0.83 -10.34 21.59
CA LYS A 499 0.52 -10.04 22.09
C LYS A 499 1.51 -11.02 21.48
N PHE A 500 2.62 -10.48 20.96
CA PHE A 500 3.66 -11.27 20.32
C PHE A 500 5.04 -10.91 20.87
N LEU A 501 5.92 -11.90 20.91
CA LEU A 501 7.33 -11.71 21.19
C LEU A 501 8.15 -12.22 20.02
N ILE A 502 8.78 -11.32 19.26
CA ILE A 502 9.72 -11.67 18.19
C ILE A 502 11.10 -11.87 18.83
N ILE A 503 11.69 -13.03 18.57
CA ILE A 503 12.98 -13.47 19.17
C ILE A 503 13.98 -13.68 18.05
N GLY A 504 15.06 -12.88 17.99
CA GLY A 504 16.07 -12.89 16.93
C GLY A 504 17.51 -12.96 17.46
N PHE A 505 17.93 -14.09 18.04
CA PHE A 505 19.30 -14.35 18.50
C PHE A 505 20.00 -15.37 17.62
N GLY A 506 21.34 -15.46 17.76
CA GLY A 506 22.17 -16.48 17.16
C GLY A 506 23.58 -16.01 16.81
N HIS A 507 23.75 -14.80 16.26
CA HIS A 507 25.06 -14.29 15.84
C HIS A 507 26.11 -14.20 16.95
N ASN A 508 25.70 -14.01 18.20
CA ASN A 508 26.57 -13.91 19.34
C ASN A 508 26.58 -15.17 20.20
N ASP A 509 25.57 -16.02 20.05
CA ASP A 509 25.49 -17.33 20.69
C ASP A 509 26.60 -18.28 20.19
N GLU A 510 27.08 -18.08 18.98
CA GLU A 510 28.18 -18.82 18.36
C GLU A 510 29.59 -18.28 18.73
N LYS A 511 29.65 -17.21 19.53
CA LYS A 511 30.92 -16.64 19.98
C LYS A 511 31.57 -17.50 21.09
N THR A 512 32.91 -17.54 21.11
CA THR A 512 33.67 -18.43 22.01
C THR A 512 33.82 -17.89 23.43
N GLU A 513 33.30 -16.70 23.71
CA GLU A 513 33.31 -16.16 25.08
C GLU A 513 32.27 -16.89 25.95
N PRO A 514 32.67 -17.44 27.09
CA PRO A 514 31.81 -18.25 27.97
C PRO A 514 30.50 -17.53 28.37
N ALA A 515 30.54 -16.21 28.49
CA ALA A 515 29.36 -15.41 28.85
C ALA A 515 28.27 -15.43 27.74
N ARG A 516 28.68 -15.55 26.48
CA ARG A 516 27.78 -15.50 25.32
C ARG A 516 27.47 -16.87 24.72
N TYR A 517 28.43 -17.76 24.77
CA TYR A 517 28.33 -19.07 24.12
C TYR A 517 27.13 -19.89 24.60
N THR A 518 26.38 -20.45 23.67
CA THR A 518 25.40 -21.51 23.90
C THR A 518 25.69 -22.68 22.94
N ASN A 519 25.44 -23.91 23.37
CA ASN A 519 25.73 -25.08 22.55
C ASN A 519 24.65 -25.23 21.43
N PRO A 520 25.00 -25.25 20.14
CA PRO A 520 24.03 -25.47 19.06
C PRO A 520 23.35 -26.85 19.08
N ASN A 521 23.97 -27.81 19.79
CA ASN A 521 23.44 -29.17 19.96
C ASN A 521 22.69 -29.31 21.27
N GLY A 522 21.67 -30.14 21.29
CA GLY A 522 20.74 -30.32 22.39
C GLY A 522 19.41 -29.64 22.15
N ASP A 523 18.36 -30.21 22.74
CA ASP A 523 17.00 -29.73 22.67
C ASP A 523 16.70 -28.59 23.67
N TYR A 524 15.48 -28.10 23.73
CA TYR A 524 15.05 -27.05 24.66
C TYR A 524 15.05 -27.46 26.12
N LYS A 525 15.21 -28.76 26.45
CA LYS A 525 15.33 -29.33 27.80
C LYS A 525 16.80 -29.48 28.23
N THR A 526 17.72 -29.43 27.28
CA THR A 526 19.15 -29.64 27.54
C THR A 526 19.80 -28.36 28.01
N GLU A 527 20.09 -28.26 29.32
CA GLU A 527 20.72 -27.10 29.92
C GLU A 527 22.00 -26.68 29.18
N GLY A 528 22.14 -25.39 28.90
CA GLY A 528 23.28 -24.82 28.18
C GLY A 528 23.21 -24.93 26.67
N SER A 529 22.19 -25.62 26.11
CA SER A 529 21.93 -25.57 24.66
C SER A 529 21.36 -24.23 24.25
N PHE A 530 21.49 -23.89 22.96
CA PHE A 530 20.90 -22.71 22.38
C PHE A 530 19.36 -22.76 22.45
N ALA A 531 18.78 -23.90 22.11
CA ALA A 531 17.34 -24.12 22.20
C ALA A 531 16.83 -23.94 23.65
N ASN A 532 17.56 -24.47 24.64
CA ASN A 532 17.21 -24.29 26.05
C ASN A 532 17.28 -22.82 26.48
N SER A 533 18.35 -22.11 26.08
CA SER A 533 18.47 -20.67 26.37
C SER A 533 17.31 -19.86 25.83
N LEU A 534 16.88 -20.12 24.58
CA LEU A 534 15.71 -19.46 24.01
C LEU A 534 14.41 -19.85 24.75
N TYR A 535 14.26 -21.12 25.08
CA TYR A 535 13.04 -21.61 25.71
C TYR A 535 12.85 -21.04 27.12
N VAL A 536 13.81 -21.23 27.99
CA VAL A 536 13.66 -20.88 29.42
C VAL A 536 13.66 -19.37 29.65
N ASN A 537 14.38 -18.60 28.82
CA ASN A 537 14.53 -17.16 29.05
C ASN A 537 13.47 -16.32 28.32
N TYR A 538 12.87 -16.81 27.23
CA TYR A 538 11.95 -16.01 26.39
C TYR A 538 10.64 -16.70 26.08
N ILE A 539 10.69 -17.95 25.58
CA ILE A 539 9.50 -18.63 25.06
C ILE A 539 8.57 -19.03 26.19
N GLN A 540 9.08 -19.73 27.20
CA GLN A 540 8.28 -20.13 28.36
C GLN A 540 7.68 -18.93 29.10
N PRO A 541 8.46 -17.88 29.44
CA PRO A 541 7.90 -16.67 30.07
C PRO A 541 6.83 -15.96 29.21
N ALA A 542 6.97 -15.99 27.89
CA ALA A 542 5.97 -15.42 26.99
C ALA A 542 4.66 -16.21 27.03
N LEU A 543 4.75 -17.54 26.88
CA LEU A 543 3.57 -18.42 26.92
C LEU A 543 2.82 -18.34 28.26
N GLU A 544 3.55 -18.30 29.37
CA GLU A 544 2.97 -18.15 30.72
C GLU A 544 2.22 -16.82 30.92
N ARG A 545 2.53 -15.79 30.10
CA ARG A 545 1.90 -14.47 30.11
C ARG A 545 0.87 -14.27 28.99
N GLY A 546 0.55 -15.33 28.26
CA GLY A 546 -0.39 -15.25 27.12
C GLY A 546 0.15 -14.44 25.94
N VAL A 547 1.46 -14.43 25.76
CA VAL A 547 2.15 -13.81 24.61
C VAL A 547 2.56 -14.92 23.63
N ILE A 548 2.31 -14.72 22.34
CA ILE A 548 2.64 -15.68 21.30
C ILE A 548 4.09 -15.49 20.88
N PRO A 549 4.98 -16.49 21.08
CA PRO A 549 6.37 -16.39 20.59
C PRO A 549 6.44 -16.55 19.08
N VAL A 550 7.24 -15.68 18.44
CA VAL A 550 7.61 -15.72 17.03
C VAL A 550 9.13 -15.84 16.97
N VAL A 551 9.62 -17.05 16.68
CA VAL A 551 11.04 -17.35 16.78
C VAL A 551 11.69 -17.27 15.42
N CYS A 552 12.59 -16.30 15.25
CA CYS A 552 13.31 -16.08 14.00
C CYS A 552 14.65 -16.84 14.03
N THR A 553 14.96 -17.59 12.98
CA THR A 553 16.33 -18.02 12.76
C THR A 553 17.21 -16.81 12.42
N PRO A 554 18.51 -16.79 12.80
CA PRO A 554 19.36 -15.64 12.52
C PRO A 554 19.51 -15.40 11.00
N ILE A 555 19.57 -14.14 10.59
CA ILE A 555 19.79 -13.79 9.16
C ILE A 555 21.15 -14.32 8.69
N ALA A 556 21.24 -14.74 7.44
CA ALA A 556 22.50 -15.22 6.88
C ALA A 556 23.49 -14.06 6.67
N ARG A 557 24.77 -14.31 6.95
CA ARG A 557 25.84 -13.39 6.54
C ARG A 557 26.04 -13.44 5.02
N LEU A 558 26.39 -12.33 4.43
CA LEU A 558 26.78 -12.31 3.02
C LEU A 558 28.02 -13.18 2.78
N THR A 559 28.10 -13.73 1.58
CA THR A 559 29.33 -14.31 1.03
C THR A 559 29.86 -13.42 -0.09
N ASN A 560 31.12 -13.60 -0.48
CA ASN A 560 31.71 -12.81 -1.56
C ASN A 560 30.99 -13.00 -2.92
N GLU A 561 30.38 -14.17 -3.14
CA GLU A 561 29.77 -14.53 -4.42
C GLU A 561 28.25 -14.61 -4.35
N ASN A 562 27.66 -14.76 -3.16
CA ASN A 562 26.23 -14.95 -2.93
C ASN A 562 25.60 -16.04 -3.82
N THR A 563 26.27 -17.18 -3.93
CA THR A 563 25.79 -18.35 -4.66
C THR A 563 25.37 -19.46 -3.68
N LYS A 564 24.55 -20.39 -4.14
CA LYS A 564 24.14 -21.54 -3.32
C LYS A 564 25.35 -22.28 -2.73
N ALA A 565 26.37 -22.51 -3.53
CA ALA A 565 27.59 -23.20 -3.08
C ALA A 565 28.34 -22.44 -1.98
N SER A 566 28.31 -21.11 -2.01
CA SER A 566 29.00 -20.29 -1.00
C SER A 566 28.25 -20.27 0.34
N TYR A 567 26.93 -20.55 0.35
CA TYR A 567 26.12 -20.65 1.56
C TYR A 567 26.10 -22.05 2.21
N ASP A 568 26.64 -23.07 1.57
CA ASP A 568 26.77 -24.39 2.15
C ASP A 568 27.82 -24.45 3.28
N SER A 569 28.55 -23.38 3.49
CA SER A 569 29.57 -23.19 4.53
C SER A 569 29.07 -22.38 5.77
N ALA A 570 29.97 -21.87 6.59
CA ALA A 570 29.69 -21.26 7.88
C ALA A 570 28.78 -19.99 7.87
N SER A 571 28.55 -19.35 6.72
CA SER A 571 27.70 -18.15 6.62
C SER A 571 26.23 -18.39 7.01
N GLY A 572 25.78 -19.64 6.98
CA GLY A 572 24.45 -20.08 7.42
C GLY A 572 24.39 -20.52 8.90
N HIS A 573 25.26 -20.00 9.76
CA HIS A 573 25.28 -20.33 11.21
C HIS A 573 25.60 -21.79 11.54
N LYS A 574 26.43 -22.42 10.72
CA LYS A 574 27.04 -23.73 10.98
C LYS A 574 28.42 -23.52 11.62
N THR A 575 28.64 -24.08 12.76
CA THR A 575 29.90 -23.94 13.51
C THR A 575 30.72 -25.21 13.49
N GLN A 576 32.02 -25.06 13.73
CA GLN A 576 32.94 -26.15 13.90
C GLN A 576 33.12 -26.47 15.39
N THR A 577 33.81 -27.56 15.71
CA THR A 577 34.19 -27.90 17.09
C THR A 577 34.94 -26.74 17.73
N VAL A 578 34.56 -26.39 18.95
CA VAL A 578 35.12 -25.26 19.72
C VAL A 578 35.40 -25.66 21.16
N THR A 579 36.42 -25.06 21.77
CA THR A 579 36.71 -25.22 23.19
C THR A 579 36.29 -23.96 23.93
N ILE A 580 35.43 -24.10 24.93
CA ILE A 580 34.95 -23.01 25.79
C ILE A 580 35.37 -23.34 27.23
N GLY A 581 36.29 -22.56 27.77
CA GLY A 581 36.95 -22.93 29.01
C GLY A 581 37.70 -24.25 28.86
N ASP A 582 37.40 -25.24 29.70
CA ASP A 582 37.99 -26.59 29.67
C ASP A 582 37.11 -27.61 28.91
N THR A 583 35.98 -27.18 28.34
CA THR A 583 35.01 -28.06 27.69
C THR A 583 35.10 -27.95 26.17
N VAL A 584 35.14 -29.10 25.50
CA VAL A 584 35.10 -29.21 24.05
C VAL A 584 33.65 -29.45 23.65
N TYR A 585 33.11 -28.59 22.75
CA TYR A 585 31.81 -28.72 22.16
C TYR A 585 31.92 -29.05 20.68
N GLU A 586 31.14 -30.01 20.23
CA GLU A 586 31.02 -30.31 18.80
C GLU A 586 30.35 -29.16 18.09
N GLY A 587 30.72 -28.91 16.82
CA GLY A 587 30.06 -27.97 15.96
C GLY A 587 28.61 -28.37 15.69
N GLY A 588 27.79 -27.41 15.34
CA GLY A 588 26.37 -27.63 15.06
C GLY A 588 25.75 -26.51 14.21
N TYR A 589 24.43 -26.53 14.10
CA TYR A 589 23.67 -25.61 13.24
C TYR A 589 22.63 -24.85 14.06
N TYR A 590 22.88 -23.61 14.38
CA TYR A 590 22.01 -22.77 15.22
C TYR A 590 20.60 -22.59 14.63
N ALA A 591 20.50 -22.39 13.32
CA ALA A 591 19.19 -22.27 12.68
C ALA A 591 18.38 -23.58 12.77
N GLN A 592 19.03 -24.75 12.68
CA GLN A 592 18.36 -26.03 12.83
C GLN A 592 17.85 -26.26 14.25
N ALA A 593 18.61 -25.85 15.25
CA ALA A 593 18.16 -25.94 16.64
C ALA A 593 16.84 -25.18 16.89
N ILE A 594 16.66 -24.03 16.25
CA ILE A 594 15.39 -23.28 16.29
C ILE A 594 14.29 -24.04 15.54
N ARG A 595 14.54 -24.52 14.32
CA ARG A 595 13.54 -25.27 13.52
C ARG A 595 13.02 -26.49 14.27
N ASP A 596 13.92 -27.26 14.84
CA ASP A 596 13.59 -28.49 15.58
C ASP A 596 12.75 -28.16 16.83
N MET A 597 13.17 -27.16 17.61
CA MET A 597 12.43 -26.70 18.79
C MET A 597 11.03 -26.18 18.40
N CYS A 598 10.94 -25.33 17.39
CA CYS A 598 9.65 -24.79 16.96
C CYS A 598 8.71 -25.88 16.43
N SER A 599 9.25 -26.87 15.71
CA SER A 599 8.49 -28.02 15.23
C SER A 599 7.96 -28.88 16.39
N GLU A 600 8.80 -29.18 17.40
CA GLU A 600 8.40 -29.97 18.56
C GLU A 600 7.35 -29.26 19.43
N LEU A 601 7.49 -27.94 19.60
CA LEU A 601 6.63 -27.12 20.46
C LEU A 601 5.47 -26.46 19.70
N HIS A 602 5.33 -26.69 18.41
CA HIS A 602 4.33 -26.07 17.54
C HIS A 602 4.31 -24.53 17.62
N LEU A 603 5.49 -23.92 17.62
CA LEU A 603 5.68 -22.48 17.66
C LEU A 603 5.74 -21.88 16.25
N ILE A 604 5.46 -20.56 16.14
CA ILE A 604 5.69 -19.81 14.92
C ILE A 604 7.21 -19.72 14.70
N CYS A 605 7.67 -20.34 13.62
CA CYS A 605 9.07 -20.33 13.19
C CYS A 605 9.22 -19.46 11.94
N VAL A 606 10.00 -18.39 12.03
CA VAL A 606 10.34 -17.54 10.88
C VAL A 606 11.74 -17.91 10.43
N ASP A 607 11.84 -18.66 9.36
CA ASP A 607 13.13 -19.13 8.84
C ASP A 607 13.87 -18.06 8.04
N LEU A 608 14.36 -17.04 8.75
CA LEU A 608 15.11 -15.93 8.13
C LEU A 608 16.45 -16.38 7.55
N THR A 609 17.07 -17.45 8.07
CA THR A 609 18.32 -17.96 7.52
C THR A 609 18.13 -18.36 6.06
N ASP A 610 17.17 -19.23 5.78
CA ASP A 610 16.92 -19.70 4.41
C ASP A 610 16.30 -18.60 3.55
N ALA A 611 15.42 -17.79 4.09
CA ALA A 611 14.82 -16.67 3.36
C ALA A 611 15.88 -15.65 2.90
N THR A 612 16.76 -15.22 3.78
CA THR A 612 17.83 -14.27 3.43
C THR A 612 18.90 -14.89 2.53
N ILE A 613 19.20 -16.17 2.65
CA ILE A 613 20.06 -16.88 1.68
C ILE A 613 19.44 -16.82 0.28
N ASN A 614 18.16 -17.13 0.14
CA ASN A 614 17.47 -17.13 -1.15
C ASN A 614 17.41 -15.72 -1.76
N GLU A 615 17.15 -14.69 -0.94
CA GLU A 615 17.19 -13.30 -1.39
C GLU A 615 18.60 -12.90 -1.86
N ASN A 616 19.62 -13.20 -1.10
CA ASN A 616 21.00 -12.89 -1.44
C ASN A 616 21.44 -13.59 -2.74
N ILE A 617 21.05 -14.85 -2.93
CA ILE A 617 21.32 -15.59 -4.18
C ILE A 617 20.59 -14.92 -5.35
N THR A 618 19.33 -14.56 -5.16
CA THR A 618 18.52 -13.90 -6.20
C THR A 618 19.11 -12.54 -6.60
N MET A 619 19.58 -11.77 -5.62
CA MET A 619 20.21 -10.48 -5.86
C MET A 619 21.65 -10.60 -6.39
N GLY A 620 22.34 -11.70 -6.12
CA GLY A 620 23.73 -11.90 -6.49
C GLY A 620 24.62 -10.79 -5.93
N LYS A 621 25.42 -10.13 -6.78
CA LYS A 621 26.30 -9.01 -6.35
C LYS A 621 25.52 -7.83 -5.74
N LYS A 622 24.26 -7.63 -6.11
CA LYS A 622 23.44 -6.55 -5.56
C LYS A 622 23.06 -6.78 -4.09
N ALA A 623 23.22 -7.99 -3.55
CA ALA A 623 23.00 -8.26 -2.15
C ALA A 623 23.87 -7.39 -1.22
N GLN A 624 25.02 -6.90 -1.70
CA GLN A 624 25.85 -5.95 -0.96
C GLN A 624 25.11 -4.65 -0.59
N TYR A 625 24.09 -4.24 -1.38
CA TYR A 625 23.31 -3.04 -1.10
C TYR A 625 22.37 -3.18 0.12
N THR A 626 22.18 -4.37 0.65
CA THR A 626 21.41 -4.60 1.88
C THR A 626 22.25 -4.46 3.15
N HIS A 627 23.56 -4.30 3.03
CA HIS A 627 24.49 -4.36 4.16
C HIS A 627 25.22 -3.04 4.39
N SER A 628 25.67 -2.85 5.62
CA SER A 628 26.46 -1.71 6.04
C SER A 628 27.93 -1.89 5.68
N PHE A 629 28.76 -0.93 6.09
CA PHE A 629 30.19 -0.96 5.86
C PHE A 629 30.95 -1.15 7.17
N THR A 630 32.10 -1.85 7.10
CA THR A 630 33.09 -1.77 8.15
C THR A 630 33.75 -0.39 8.10
N GLY A 631 33.87 0.27 9.25
CA GLY A 631 34.50 1.58 9.35
C GLY A 631 35.77 1.56 10.14
N ALA A 632 36.73 2.42 9.82
CA ALA A 632 37.83 2.71 10.72
C ALA A 632 37.28 3.49 11.90
N LYS A 633 37.44 2.92 13.10
CA LYS A 633 37.09 3.58 14.36
C LYS A 633 38.11 4.66 14.69
N GLU A 634 37.96 5.82 14.17
CA GLU A 634 38.65 7.01 14.66
C GLU A 634 37.75 7.77 15.64
N GLY A 635 37.36 7.16 16.74
CA GLY A 635 36.94 7.77 17.99
C GLY A 635 36.01 8.98 17.97
N LYS A 636 35.43 9.38 16.86
CA LYS A 636 34.57 10.54 16.69
C LYS A 636 33.23 10.17 16.06
N LYS A 637 32.17 10.43 16.80
CA LYS A 637 30.79 10.43 16.34
C LYS A 637 30.68 11.19 15.00
N GLY A 638 30.15 10.53 13.97
CA GLY A 638 29.93 11.13 12.65
C GLY A 638 31.01 10.97 11.59
N ASN A 639 32.14 10.30 11.89
CA ASN A 639 33.24 10.13 10.96
C ASN A 639 33.53 8.65 10.63
N LEU A 640 32.53 7.87 10.27
CA LEU A 640 32.75 6.52 9.76
C LEU A 640 33.31 6.61 8.34
N VAL A 641 34.60 6.37 8.16
CA VAL A 641 35.18 6.16 6.84
C VAL A 641 35.04 4.69 6.49
N PRO A 642 34.23 4.32 5.48
CA PRO A 642 34.07 2.93 5.09
C PRO A 642 35.42 2.32 4.68
N THR A 643 35.78 1.19 5.28
CA THR A 643 36.99 0.43 4.96
C THR A 643 36.72 -0.89 4.24
N GLY A 644 35.46 -1.29 4.17
CA GLY A 644 35.00 -2.51 3.50
C GLY A 644 33.53 -2.78 3.74
N LEU A 645 33.00 -3.82 3.11
CA LEU A 645 31.61 -4.27 3.30
C LEU A 645 31.51 -5.03 4.63
N ASP A 646 30.49 -4.72 5.43
CA ASP A 646 30.12 -5.51 6.60
C ASP A 646 29.23 -6.68 6.14
N LEU A 647 29.74 -7.90 6.23
CA LEU A 647 29.01 -9.08 5.76
C LEU A 647 27.91 -9.54 6.73
N THR A 648 27.78 -8.91 7.89
CA THR A 648 26.85 -9.33 8.96
C THR A 648 25.71 -8.33 9.17
N HIS A 649 26.03 -7.04 9.23
CA HIS A 649 25.08 -6.02 9.64
C HIS A 649 24.43 -5.35 8.45
N THR A 650 23.11 -5.27 8.48
CA THR A 650 22.30 -4.60 7.47
C THR A 650 22.32 -3.08 7.60
N ASN A 651 22.00 -2.42 6.52
CA ASN A 651 21.60 -1.02 6.50
C ASN A 651 20.06 -0.91 6.51
N SER A 652 19.52 0.29 6.37
CA SER A 652 18.07 0.55 6.36
C SER A 652 17.33 -0.26 5.28
N TYR A 653 17.91 -0.41 4.08
CA TYR A 653 17.31 -1.26 3.03
C TYR A 653 17.26 -2.73 3.44
N GLY A 654 18.35 -3.26 3.97
CA GLY A 654 18.41 -4.65 4.43
C GLY A 654 17.51 -4.90 5.65
N ALA A 655 17.43 -3.94 6.58
CA ALA A 655 16.54 -4.01 7.72
C ALA A 655 15.06 -4.09 7.28
N LYS A 656 14.64 -3.23 6.34
CA LYS A 656 13.29 -3.27 5.73
C LYS A 656 13.02 -4.56 4.99
N LEU A 657 14.00 -5.08 4.26
CA LEU A 657 13.86 -6.36 3.56
C LEU A 657 13.66 -7.52 4.54
N ASN A 658 14.40 -7.55 5.64
CA ASN A 658 14.24 -8.58 6.66
C ASN A 658 12.90 -8.48 7.41
N ALA A 659 12.44 -7.27 7.74
CA ALA A 659 11.12 -7.06 8.34
C ALA A 659 10.00 -7.45 7.37
N TRP A 660 10.14 -7.16 6.08
CA TRP A 660 9.23 -7.62 5.05
C TRP A 660 9.20 -9.16 4.94
N LEU A 661 10.35 -9.83 5.03
CA LEU A 661 10.42 -11.29 5.06
C LEU A 661 9.67 -11.87 6.26
N ILE A 662 9.78 -11.23 7.44
CA ILE A 662 9.02 -11.64 8.64
C ILE A 662 7.52 -11.51 8.35
N ASP A 663 7.06 -10.40 7.80
CA ASP A 663 5.67 -10.20 7.42
C ASP A 663 5.18 -11.30 6.47
N GLN A 664 5.93 -11.58 5.38
CA GLN A 664 5.55 -12.60 4.40
C GLN A 664 5.55 -14.03 4.99
N LEU A 665 6.50 -14.35 5.84
CA LEU A 665 6.62 -15.69 6.44
C LEU A 665 5.63 -15.94 7.58
N THR A 666 4.99 -14.87 8.07
CA THR A 666 3.95 -14.96 9.14
C THR A 666 2.54 -14.72 8.65
N ILE A 667 2.33 -14.53 7.35
CA ILE A 667 1.03 -14.14 6.79
C ILE A 667 -0.11 -15.13 7.14
N ASP A 668 0.19 -16.41 7.21
CA ASP A 668 -0.76 -17.48 7.55
C ASP A 668 -0.77 -17.80 9.07
N THR A 669 -0.19 -16.96 9.91
CA THR A 669 -0.15 -17.11 11.37
C THR A 669 -1.02 -16.04 12.05
N PRO A 670 -1.28 -16.15 13.37
CA PRO A 670 -1.98 -15.07 14.10
C PRO A 670 -1.32 -13.68 13.97
N LEU A 671 -0.01 -13.59 13.78
CA LEU A 671 0.68 -12.31 13.56
C LEU A 671 0.31 -11.72 12.19
N GLY A 672 0.07 -12.54 11.17
CA GLY A 672 -0.33 -12.10 9.83
C GLY A 672 -1.63 -11.30 9.78
N ALA A 673 -2.54 -11.50 10.75
CA ALA A 673 -3.76 -10.69 10.87
C ALA A 673 -3.47 -9.18 11.08
N TYR A 674 -2.27 -8.85 11.48
CA TYR A 674 -1.80 -7.47 11.70
C TYR A 674 -0.90 -6.96 10.58
N SER A 675 -0.68 -7.72 9.52
CA SER A 675 0.12 -7.29 8.36
C SER A 675 -0.45 -6.01 7.74
N LYS A 676 0.43 -5.07 7.41
CA LYS A 676 0.10 -3.90 6.60
C LYS A 676 0.23 -4.16 5.09
N HIS A 677 0.50 -5.38 4.69
CA HIS A 677 0.64 -5.82 3.30
C HIS A 677 1.55 -4.91 2.45
N LYS A 678 2.66 -4.47 3.04
CA LYS A 678 3.61 -3.61 2.32
C LYS A 678 4.32 -4.37 1.20
N GLU A 679 4.70 -3.64 0.19
CA GLU A 679 5.50 -4.19 -0.90
C GLU A 679 6.92 -4.53 -0.45
N LYS A 680 7.52 -5.47 -1.19
CA LYS A 680 8.94 -5.75 -1.06
C LYS A 680 9.74 -4.48 -1.31
N PRO A 681 10.59 -4.04 -0.36
CA PRO A 681 11.44 -2.88 -0.58
C PRO A 681 12.41 -3.13 -1.73
N THR A 682 12.73 -2.11 -2.49
CA THR A 682 13.67 -2.18 -3.60
C THR A 682 14.89 -1.31 -3.35
N TYR A 683 16.04 -1.71 -3.87
CA TYR A 683 17.27 -0.94 -3.68
C TYR A 683 17.19 0.46 -4.34
N LYS A 684 16.36 0.63 -5.38
CA LYS A 684 16.14 1.93 -6.03
C LYS A 684 15.57 2.99 -5.10
N GLN A 685 14.75 2.58 -4.13
CA GLN A 685 14.20 3.48 -3.12
C GLN A 685 15.28 4.07 -2.20
N PHE A 686 16.46 3.45 -2.14
CA PHE A 686 17.55 3.84 -1.24
C PHE A 686 18.77 4.39 -1.96
N TYR A 687 19.06 3.89 -3.17
CA TYR A 687 20.31 4.18 -3.89
C TYR A 687 20.08 4.70 -5.31
N GLY A 688 18.84 4.93 -5.71
CA GLY A 688 18.49 5.38 -7.06
C GLY A 688 18.85 4.34 -8.13
N ASP A 689 19.01 4.81 -9.36
CA ASP A 689 19.46 3.98 -10.49
C ASP A 689 20.98 3.76 -10.47
N ALA A 690 21.58 3.33 -9.36
CA ALA A 690 22.97 2.92 -9.34
C ALA A 690 23.14 1.79 -10.37
N ALA A 691 23.48 2.17 -11.60
CA ALA A 691 23.50 1.30 -12.77
C ALA A 691 24.62 0.27 -12.73
N ASN A 692 25.54 0.39 -11.76
CA ASN A 692 26.68 -0.50 -11.64
C ASN A 692 26.51 -1.45 -10.43
N PRO A 693 26.21 -2.74 -10.66
CA PRO A 693 26.13 -3.73 -9.59
C PRO A 693 27.45 -3.97 -8.84
N ASP A 694 28.57 -3.49 -9.39
CA ASP A 694 29.91 -3.55 -8.79
C ASP A 694 30.24 -2.28 -7.98
N TYR A 695 29.33 -1.30 -7.94
CA TYR A 695 29.54 -0.06 -7.21
C TYR A 695 29.43 -0.30 -5.69
N VAL A 696 30.56 -0.17 -5.02
CA VAL A 696 30.65 0.01 -3.58
C VAL A 696 30.90 1.49 -3.34
N PRO A 697 30.02 2.24 -2.66
CA PRO A 697 30.27 3.65 -2.41
C PRO A 697 31.62 3.84 -1.73
N SER A 698 32.48 4.69 -2.28
CA SER A 698 33.76 5.04 -1.67
C SER A 698 33.60 5.94 -0.43
N SER A 699 32.41 6.50 -0.25
CA SER A 699 32.00 7.26 0.95
C SER A 699 30.55 6.91 1.27
N TYR A 700 30.26 6.78 2.57
CA TYR A 700 28.90 6.60 3.06
C TYR A 700 28.11 7.92 2.90
N VAL A 701 26.99 7.86 2.22
CA VAL A 701 25.99 8.94 2.20
C VAL A 701 24.77 8.40 2.93
N SER A 702 24.31 9.12 3.95
CA SER A 702 23.12 8.74 4.73
C SER A 702 21.91 8.50 3.80
N PRO A 703 21.10 7.45 4.02
CA PRO A 703 19.85 7.27 3.27
C PRO A 703 18.93 8.50 3.32
N THR A 704 18.94 9.25 4.41
CA THR A 704 18.19 10.52 4.53
C THR A 704 18.80 11.65 3.71
N GLU A 705 20.10 11.65 3.47
CA GLU A 705 20.77 12.62 2.59
C GLU A 705 20.62 12.22 1.11
N ASN A 706 20.55 10.92 0.82
CA ASN A 706 20.25 10.42 -0.53
C ASN A 706 18.77 10.63 -0.93
N LEU A 707 17.85 10.64 0.01
CA LEU A 707 16.46 11.01 -0.26
C LEU A 707 16.35 12.47 -0.72
N SER A 708 17.24 13.35 -0.27
CA SER A 708 17.32 14.74 -0.77
C SER A 708 17.99 14.85 -2.16
N LEU A 709 18.76 13.86 -2.58
CA LEU A 709 19.40 13.81 -3.90
C LEU A 709 18.57 13.09 -4.97
N ILE A 710 17.51 12.35 -4.58
CA ILE A 710 16.56 11.75 -5.52
C ILE A 710 15.62 12.80 -6.15
N TYR A 711 15.69 14.05 -5.70
CA TYR A 711 14.90 15.18 -6.18
C TYR A 711 15.64 16.07 -7.20
N ILE A 712 16.68 15.59 -7.85
CA ILE A 712 17.31 16.31 -8.96
C ILE A 712 16.98 15.62 -10.29
#